data_92b9e60b7aa97834100afeb77c2d8301
#
_entry.id   92b9e60b7aa97834100afeb77c2d8301
#
_cell.length_a   1.000
_cell.length_b   1.000
_cell.length_c   1.000
_cell.angle_alpha   90.00
_cell.angle_beta   90.00
_cell.angle_gamma   90.00
#
_symmetry.space_group_name_H-M   'P 1'
#
loop_
_entity.id
_entity.type
_entity.pdbx_description
1 polymer ?
#
loop_
_entity_poly.entity_id
_entity_poly.type
_entity_poly.pdbx_seq_one_letter_code
_entity_poly.pdbx_strand_id
1 'polypeptide(L)'
;MNQPLITAIAEGNFSAILNITSQLTDSERYETIAAIRVLDPYSEKDFPRKNVAAKDIYHHNHLVSQALNYALITMVREESDISKVIMDRKNYQGHPYKENPYVIFRSRYILPVIEYYEQFPPDTYIKKILKDRYTKEYNGLSFGFQWYFYKKGWIPFEEERFVRNLLEIDQLHYRSVTADAQFLFQYPEAIEKVLLQLYRIETKVLDLSKWESDDTLRKTNYLGSAKVTTYWDDVFELLVHYGYQIPRSFVGQLLESLLNQWKKPHLDWHCRLLKWLAPTKTELLTHQQTLFAVLGTGVGSVVKTVMEYIATIAADPLFDFASFMQQLPLAFTIEKQPKTLLQGVEILAKEFKKQAPTDLSYREQLAVLFTQPDVKLQEAVTDLLTTYFADEGLAEVIAPYKDYLKGKAQKLLENHSLEVAEASTSITPNSQAITPNTQPLTPILYPLTPNETLFLLGDCIREKSAATIDVFFDALVRLQEQIPADYTEQVKPYLKQLLAREWFVGTMPLLYLFLDSWSNQSPTPLVYNTDKEWKEIQKLYKEEKYPQADKLGRIRTIHEGANQAKETFPYLFNKIARTLQKLKEKDTLLFLSTPTHEPFYIEAEVLVDKLLQYEAQGKAPDLDDLIVACNRLLFWEVSAAAKEKAQQLKGAYAPAIQYYLGLTDKIQLNEALLPLWTQITRLKHPDEEFKVFENTQAKNILSVVKPFYIRYGWEKRTYANGEVGEEFTYHCNHYYKYGKDKSRPALYNYYNANEGKCTSAQEAEYKLSLNPHYPDAILCAYIALWATMNEADQVRDMTLPLEAVLRYDLRVRHSGWLYIGACLLFEKRPSRDLAYEYICQAIAREEDLSYLKTYLAQVLAWDYLPIPRFIEFLDRPNTPAVKAFGKEVVALYLEEVKKQDKLPRNHKKMTSI
;
A
#
# COMPACT_ATOMS: atom_id res chain seq x y z
N MET A 1 6.79 54.28 2.65
CA MET A 1 6.02 53.03 2.44
C MET A 1 4.61 53.41 2.08
N ASN A 2 4.05 52.90 0.98
CA ASN A 2 2.69 53.23 0.49
C ASN A 2 1.65 52.61 1.43
N GLN A 3 1.16 53.37 2.43
CA GLN A 3 0.22 52.89 3.44
C GLN A 3 -1.11 52.33 2.83
N PRO A 4 -1.70 52.95 1.81
CA PRO A 4 -2.86 52.44 1.12
C PRO A 4 -2.64 51.02 0.56
N LEU A 5 -1.47 50.77 -0.02
CA LEU A 5 -1.12 49.45 -0.56
C LEU A 5 -1.00 48.39 0.55
N ILE A 6 -0.35 48.74 1.69
CA ILE A 6 -0.26 47.84 2.84
C ILE A 6 -1.64 47.47 3.38
N THR A 7 -2.52 48.44 3.46
CA THR A 7 -3.92 48.21 3.89
C THR A 7 -4.65 47.28 2.91
N ALA A 8 -4.53 47.52 1.61
CA ALA A 8 -5.15 46.68 0.59
C ALA A 8 -4.60 45.22 0.61
N ILE A 9 -3.32 45.05 0.88
CA ILE A 9 -2.69 43.71 1.05
C ILE A 9 -3.25 43.03 2.31
N ALA A 10 -3.34 43.74 3.45
CA ALA A 10 -3.86 43.21 4.70
C ALA A 10 -5.33 42.78 4.59
N GLU A 11 -6.13 43.48 3.79
CA GLU A 11 -7.53 43.17 3.53
C GLU A 11 -7.74 42.13 2.43
N GLY A 12 -6.71 41.77 1.69
CA GLY A 12 -6.82 40.93 0.52
C GLY A 12 -7.62 41.55 -0.60
N ASN A 13 -7.59 42.86 -0.72
CA ASN A 13 -8.33 43.62 -1.73
C ASN A 13 -7.54 43.72 -3.05
N PHE A 14 -7.63 42.70 -3.89
CA PHE A 14 -6.88 42.57 -5.16
C PHE A 14 -7.16 43.72 -6.13
N SER A 15 -8.40 44.20 -6.24
CA SER A 15 -8.74 45.33 -7.12
C SER A 15 -8.09 46.63 -6.66
N ALA A 16 -8.09 46.92 -5.37
CA ALA A 16 -7.40 48.09 -4.82
C ALA A 16 -5.87 47.99 -5.04
N ILE A 17 -5.29 46.80 -4.87
CA ILE A 17 -3.86 46.53 -5.14
C ILE A 17 -3.56 46.86 -6.61
N LEU A 18 -4.32 46.33 -7.55
CA LEU A 18 -4.13 46.57 -8.98
C LEU A 18 -4.22 48.10 -9.32
N ASN A 19 -5.26 48.75 -8.81
CA ASN A 19 -5.44 50.19 -9.04
C ASN A 19 -4.24 51.03 -8.51
N ILE A 20 -3.69 50.66 -7.34
CA ILE A 20 -2.55 51.40 -6.76
C ILE A 20 -1.28 51.09 -7.55
N THR A 21 -0.99 49.81 -7.81
CA THR A 21 0.26 49.40 -8.47
C THR A 21 0.35 49.78 -9.93
N SER A 22 -0.79 49.87 -10.64
CA SER A 22 -0.85 50.31 -12.04
C SER A 22 -0.52 51.78 -12.24
N GLN A 23 -0.70 52.59 -11.22
CA GLN A 23 -0.46 54.04 -11.26
C GLN A 23 0.95 54.45 -10.84
N LEU A 24 1.77 53.50 -10.33
CA LEU A 24 3.13 53.81 -9.86
C LEU A 24 4.05 54.15 -11.07
N THR A 25 4.85 55.22 -10.91
CA THR A 25 5.99 55.50 -11.78
C THR A 25 7.08 54.44 -11.56
N ASP A 26 8.04 54.32 -12.48
CA ASP A 26 9.12 53.32 -12.36
C ASP A 26 9.95 53.49 -11.08
N SER A 27 10.21 54.71 -10.66
CA SER A 27 10.94 54.99 -9.41
C SER A 27 10.13 54.54 -8.20
N GLU A 28 8.87 54.94 -8.11
CA GLU A 28 7.95 54.54 -7.03
C GLU A 28 7.72 53.04 -7.00
N ARG A 29 7.67 52.37 -8.15
CA ARG A 29 7.52 50.95 -8.30
C ARG A 29 8.70 50.19 -7.67
N TYR A 30 9.96 50.57 -7.99
CA TYR A 30 11.14 49.93 -7.43
C TYR A 30 11.29 50.16 -5.93
N GLU A 31 10.96 51.35 -5.47
CA GLU A 31 10.94 51.67 -4.02
C GLU A 31 9.89 50.83 -3.30
N THR A 32 8.71 50.66 -3.93
CA THR A 32 7.61 49.88 -3.37
C THR A 32 7.96 48.40 -3.34
N ILE A 33 8.51 47.83 -4.43
CA ILE A 33 9.01 46.46 -4.46
C ILE A 33 10.01 46.19 -3.31
N ALA A 34 11.02 47.09 -3.16
CA ALA A 34 12.01 46.97 -2.10
C ALA A 34 11.39 47.00 -0.70
N ALA A 35 10.33 47.78 -0.51
CA ALA A 35 9.63 47.92 0.77
C ALA A 35 8.76 46.72 1.12
N ILE A 36 8.01 46.16 0.15
CA ILE A 36 7.04 45.11 0.46
C ILE A 36 7.62 43.70 0.38
N ARG A 37 8.68 43.45 -0.41
CA ARG A 37 9.29 42.14 -0.54
C ARG A 37 9.89 41.58 0.76
N VAL A 38 10.14 42.43 1.73
CA VAL A 38 10.70 42.09 3.05
C VAL A 38 9.63 41.86 4.11
N LEU A 39 8.37 42.20 3.82
CA LEU A 39 7.27 42.01 4.76
C LEU A 39 6.91 40.50 4.89
N ASP A 40 6.69 40.05 6.12
CA ASP A 40 6.28 38.70 6.42
C ASP A 40 4.76 38.62 6.63
N PRO A 41 4.02 37.93 5.74
CA PRO A 41 2.57 37.80 5.85
C PRO A 41 2.12 37.07 7.12
N TYR A 42 3.03 36.35 7.77
CA TYR A 42 2.76 35.64 9.03
C TYR A 42 3.13 36.47 10.27
N SER A 43 3.75 37.62 10.10
CA SER A 43 4.18 38.51 11.17
C SER A 43 3.06 39.44 11.60
N GLU A 44 2.69 39.40 12.88
CA GLU A 44 1.72 40.33 13.46
C GLU A 44 2.24 41.79 13.50
N LYS A 45 3.55 41.96 13.45
CA LYS A 45 4.18 43.28 13.36
C LYS A 45 3.95 43.95 12.00
N ASP A 46 4.01 43.13 10.92
CA ASP A 46 3.87 43.62 9.56
C ASP A 46 2.41 43.71 9.15
N PHE A 47 1.59 42.73 9.59
CA PHE A 47 0.14 42.64 9.32
C PHE A 47 -0.63 42.35 10.61
N PRO A 48 -1.04 43.39 11.35
CA PRO A 48 -1.78 43.26 12.60
C PRO A 48 -3.11 42.54 12.43
N ARG A 49 -3.38 41.52 13.23
CA ARG A 49 -4.58 40.67 13.17
C ARG A 49 -5.74 41.21 14.04
N LYS A 50 -5.86 42.53 14.14
CA LYS A 50 -6.96 43.15 14.90
C LYS A 50 -8.29 42.66 14.30
N ASN A 51 -9.14 42.03 15.13
CA ASN A 51 -10.47 41.50 14.78
C ASN A 51 -10.48 40.18 13.97
N VAL A 52 -9.38 39.44 13.86
CA VAL A 52 -9.40 38.10 13.27
C VAL A 52 -9.60 37.06 14.36
N ALA A 53 -10.66 36.25 14.24
CA ALA A 53 -10.89 35.16 15.21
C ALA A 53 -9.78 34.12 15.13
N ALA A 54 -9.43 33.49 16.26
CA ALA A 54 -8.33 32.52 16.32
C ALA A 54 -8.44 31.38 15.29
N LYS A 55 -9.67 30.89 15.01
CA LYS A 55 -9.95 29.86 14.00
C LYS A 55 -9.70 30.33 12.57
N ASP A 56 -9.72 31.65 12.31
CA ASP A 56 -9.62 32.23 10.97
C ASP A 56 -8.20 32.76 10.67
N ILE A 57 -7.27 32.70 11.64
CA ILE A 57 -5.90 33.24 11.50
C ILE A 57 -5.16 32.59 10.32
N TYR A 58 -5.31 31.28 10.12
CA TYR A 58 -4.67 30.58 9.03
C TYR A 58 -5.15 31.08 7.66
N HIS A 59 -6.46 31.20 7.48
CA HIS A 59 -7.07 31.72 6.24
C HIS A 59 -6.70 33.18 5.99
N HIS A 60 -6.69 34.00 7.02
CA HIS A 60 -6.28 35.39 6.93
C HIS A 60 -4.82 35.51 6.47
N ASN A 61 -3.90 34.83 7.15
CA ASN A 61 -2.49 34.84 6.79
C ASN A 61 -2.25 34.35 5.34
N HIS A 62 -2.98 33.32 4.92
CA HIS A 62 -2.91 32.83 3.55
C HIS A 62 -3.40 33.89 2.57
N LEU A 63 -4.52 34.56 2.85
CA LEU A 63 -5.05 35.64 2.00
C LEU A 63 -4.05 36.78 1.88
N VAL A 64 -3.46 37.22 2.99
CA VAL A 64 -2.42 38.27 3.03
C VAL A 64 -1.20 37.84 2.21
N SER A 65 -0.76 36.60 2.35
CA SER A 65 0.36 36.06 1.57
C SER A 65 0.07 36.12 0.06
N GLN A 66 -1.11 35.70 -0.38
CA GLN A 66 -1.49 35.76 -1.80
C GLN A 66 -1.66 37.21 -2.31
N ALA A 67 -2.21 38.09 -1.49
CA ALA A 67 -2.31 39.51 -1.82
C ALA A 67 -0.94 40.18 -1.95
N LEU A 68 0.02 39.80 -1.10
CA LEU A 68 1.41 40.26 -1.19
C LEU A 68 2.10 39.74 -2.46
N ASN A 69 1.93 38.47 -2.78
CA ASN A 69 2.42 37.89 -4.02
C ASN A 69 1.82 38.59 -5.24
N TYR A 70 0.50 38.85 -5.22
CA TYR A 70 -0.18 39.58 -6.27
C TYR A 70 0.35 41.00 -6.44
N ALA A 71 0.52 41.72 -5.34
CA ALA A 71 1.08 43.08 -5.38
C ALA A 71 2.48 43.10 -6.04
N LEU A 72 3.31 42.10 -5.76
CA LEU A 72 4.65 41.98 -6.36
C LEU A 72 4.58 41.70 -7.87
N ILE A 73 3.72 40.76 -8.31
CA ILE A 73 3.63 40.44 -9.75
C ILE A 73 3.00 41.58 -10.57
N THR A 74 2.07 42.35 -9.99
CA THR A 74 1.48 43.53 -10.66
C THR A 74 2.48 44.66 -10.88
N MET A 75 3.64 44.60 -10.29
CA MET A 75 4.74 45.56 -10.48
C MET A 75 5.83 45.07 -11.46
N VAL A 76 5.69 43.88 -12.06
CA VAL A 76 6.59 43.39 -13.09
C VAL A 76 6.14 43.92 -14.44
N ARG A 77 6.99 44.65 -15.16
CA ARG A 77 6.73 45.22 -16.48
C ARG A 77 7.63 44.61 -17.57
N GLU A 78 8.79 44.14 -17.19
CA GLU A 78 9.79 43.54 -18.08
C GLU A 78 10.52 42.39 -17.44
N GLU A 79 11.29 41.65 -18.23
CA GLU A 79 12.04 40.46 -17.78
C GLU A 79 13.03 40.76 -16.65
N SER A 80 13.65 41.93 -16.68
CA SER A 80 14.60 42.39 -15.65
C SER A 80 13.97 42.55 -14.25
N ASP A 81 12.65 42.74 -14.19
CA ASP A 81 11.91 42.93 -12.93
C ASP A 81 11.68 41.61 -12.18
N ILE A 82 11.72 40.46 -12.89
CA ILE A 82 11.41 39.15 -12.30
C ILE A 82 12.31 38.85 -11.09
N SER A 83 13.59 39.18 -11.18
CA SER A 83 14.54 38.98 -10.08
C SER A 83 14.31 39.92 -8.90
N LYS A 84 13.79 41.11 -9.15
CA LYS A 84 13.59 42.16 -8.15
C LYS A 84 12.43 41.83 -7.19
N VAL A 85 11.41 41.08 -7.66
CA VAL A 85 10.23 40.71 -6.86
C VAL A 85 10.40 39.44 -6.02
N ILE A 86 11.55 38.78 -6.10
CA ILE A 86 11.86 37.62 -5.27
C ILE A 86 12.03 38.05 -3.82
N MET A 87 11.32 37.38 -2.91
CA MET A 87 11.30 37.70 -1.48
C MET A 87 12.33 36.87 -0.73
N ASP A 88 13.00 37.55 0.25
CA ASP A 88 13.85 36.89 1.25
C ASP A 88 12.98 36.46 2.45
N ARG A 89 12.86 35.18 2.70
CA ARG A 89 12.04 34.59 3.77
C ARG A 89 12.88 33.76 4.74
N LYS A 90 12.28 33.48 5.88
CA LYS A 90 12.81 32.48 6.83
C LYS A 90 11.73 31.44 7.09
N ASN A 91 12.11 30.17 7.11
CA ASN A 91 11.20 29.11 7.50
C ASN A 91 10.97 29.12 9.03
N TYR A 92 10.08 28.26 9.53
CA TYR A 92 9.76 28.14 10.96
C TYR A 92 10.97 27.79 11.85
N GLN A 93 12.07 27.29 11.25
CA GLN A 93 13.34 26.99 11.92
C GLN A 93 14.33 28.17 11.83
N GLY A 94 13.94 29.30 11.20
CA GLY A 94 14.78 30.49 11.02
C GLY A 94 15.78 30.42 9.85
N HIS A 95 15.72 29.33 9.03
CA HIS A 95 16.60 29.19 7.86
C HIS A 95 16.15 30.09 6.71
N PRO A 96 17.05 30.87 6.09
CA PRO A 96 16.70 31.74 4.99
C PRO A 96 16.40 30.95 3.72
N TYR A 97 15.34 31.36 2.99
CA TYR A 97 15.02 30.85 1.67
C TYR A 97 14.50 31.97 0.76
N LYS A 98 14.52 31.73 -0.54
CA LYS A 98 13.98 32.65 -1.55
C LYS A 98 12.56 32.22 -1.91
N GLU A 99 11.60 33.13 -1.74
CA GLU A 99 10.21 32.89 -2.15
C GLU A 99 9.92 33.65 -3.44
N ASN A 100 9.41 32.94 -4.43
CA ASN A 100 9.03 33.53 -5.71
C ASN A 100 7.53 33.88 -5.70
N PRO A 101 7.12 35.14 -5.93
CA PRO A 101 5.72 35.57 -5.86
C PRO A 101 4.82 34.85 -6.88
N TYR A 102 5.37 34.26 -7.94
CA TYR A 102 4.61 33.45 -8.90
C TYR A 102 4.08 32.13 -8.33
N VAL A 103 4.27 31.84 -7.03
CA VAL A 103 3.54 30.77 -6.32
C VAL A 103 2.03 30.99 -6.35
N ILE A 104 1.57 32.25 -6.58
CA ILE A 104 0.16 32.57 -6.78
C ILE A 104 -0.47 31.77 -7.93
N PHE A 105 0.28 31.32 -8.93
CA PHE A 105 -0.22 30.48 -10.01
C PHE A 105 -0.69 29.10 -9.56
N ARG A 106 -0.42 28.73 -8.31
CA ARG A 106 -0.97 27.53 -7.66
C ARG A 106 -2.24 27.79 -6.87
N SER A 107 -2.60 29.05 -6.71
CA SER A 107 -3.70 29.46 -5.84
C SER A 107 -5.04 29.48 -6.58
N ARG A 108 -6.11 29.69 -5.81
CA ARG A 108 -7.47 29.92 -6.33
C ARG A 108 -7.70 31.35 -6.82
N TYR A 109 -6.75 32.26 -6.62
CA TYR A 109 -6.90 33.68 -6.98
C TYR A 109 -6.59 33.93 -8.47
N ILE A 110 -7.30 33.19 -9.34
CA ILE A 110 -7.09 33.20 -10.79
C ILE A 110 -7.59 34.49 -11.41
N LEU A 111 -8.81 34.92 -11.07
CA LEU A 111 -9.48 36.07 -11.69
C LEU A 111 -8.67 37.37 -11.56
N PRO A 112 -8.15 37.76 -10.38
CA PRO A 112 -7.36 38.99 -10.27
C PRO A 112 -6.11 38.98 -11.16
N VAL A 113 -5.44 37.81 -11.28
CA VAL A 113 -4.24 37.68 -12.10
C VAL A 113 -4.60 37.73 -13.61
N ILE A 114 -5.71 37.11 -14.01
CA ILE A 114 -6.22 37.21 -15.38
C ILE A 114 -6.53 38.67 -15.68
N GLU A 115 -7.27 39.39 -14.82
CA GLU A 115 -7.60 40.78 -14.97
C GLU A 115 -6.35 41.65 -15.17
N TYR A 116 -5.29 41.40 -14.36
CA TYR A 116 -4.02 42.08 -14.53
C TYR A 116 -3.38 41.80 -15.89
N TYR A 117 -3.30 40.50 -16.32
CA TYR A 117 -2.66 40.13 -17.57
C TYR A 117 -3.47 40.51 -18.82
N GLU A 118 -4.77 40.71 -18.72
CA GLU A 118 -5.57 41.27 -19.80
C GLU A 118 -5.28 42.78 -19.97
N GLN A 119 -4.99 43.50 -18.88
CA GLN A 119 -4.63 44.92 -18.95
C GLN A 119 -3.15 45.10 -19.30
N PHE A 120 -2.25 44.22 -18.81
CA PHE A 120 -0.81 44.30 -18.98
C PHE A 120 -0.26 42.95 -19.47
N PRO A 121 -0.39 42.65 -20.78
CA PRO A 121 0.01 41.37 -21.33
C PRO A 121 1.50 41.07 -21.12
N PRO A 122 1.86 39.91 -20.52
CA PRO A 122 3.24 39.57 -20.18
C PRO A 122 3.98 38.85 -21.32
N ASP A 123 3.59 39.03 -22.59
CA ASP A 123 4.06 38.22 -23.73
C ASP A 123 5.59 38.15 -23.85
N THR A 124 6.26 39.25 -23.47
CA THR A 124 7.73 39.33 -23.55
C THR A 124 8.48 38.51 -22.51
N TYR A 125 7.89 38.28 -21.34
CA TYR A 125 8.57 37.64 -20.22
C TYR A 125 7.86 36.42 -19.65
N ILE A 126 6.59 36.16 -19.98
CA ILE A 126 5.84 35.05 -19.41
C ILE A 126 6.47 33.69 -19.68
N LYS A 127 7.05 33.50 -20.86
CA LYS A 127 7.72 32.26 -21.25
C LYS A 127 8.89 31.92 -20.32
N LYS A 128 9.63 32.93 -19.82
CA LYS A 128 10.70 32.75 -18.85
C LYS A 128 10.16 32.28 -17.50
N ILE A 129 9.07 32.89 -17.03
CA ILE A 129 8.40 32.48 -15.78
C ILE A 129 7.86 31.06 -15.87
N LEU A 130 7.24 30.71 -16.99
CA LEU A 130 6.60 29.41 -17.21
C LEU A 130 7.61 28.31 -17.48
N LYS A 131 8.76 28.62 -18.09
CA LYS A 131 9.82 27.63 -18.38
C LYS A 131 10.22 26.83 -17.14
N ASP A 132 10.30 27.47 -15.99
CA ASP A 132 10.69 26.83 -14.74
C ASP A 132 9.54 26.11 -14.04
N ARG A 133 8.29 26.56 -14.28
CA ARG A 133 7.10 26.06 -13.56
C ARG A 133 6.29 25.07 -14.35
N TYR A 134 6.32 25.16 -15.66
CA TYR A 134 5.57 24.28 -16.53
C TYR A 134 6.35 22.99 -16.86
N THR A 135 7.69 23.04 -16.85
CA THR A 135 8.53 21.87 -17.10
C THR A 135 8.69 20.97 -15.88
N LYS A 136 8.42 21.47 -14.68
CA LYS A 136 8.39 20.69 -13.44
C LYS A 136 7.01 20.08 -13.28
N GLU A 137 6.98 18.77 -13.05
CA GLU A 137 5.82 17.91 -12.77
C GLU A 137 4.54 18.64 -12.32
N TYR A 138 3.41 18.19 -12.82
CA TYR A 138 1.99 18.52 -12.61
C TYR A 138 1.58 19.64 -11.62
N ASN A 139 2.44 20.01 -10.67
CA ASN A 139 2.12 20.87 -9.52
C ASN A 139 2.53 22.34 -9.65
N GLY A 140 2.96 22.77 -10.82
CA GLY A 140 3.46 24.13 -11.04
C GLY A 140 2.37 25.21 -11.16
N LEU A 141 1.18 24.84 -11.64
CA LEU A 141 0.06 25.75 -11.93
C LEU A 141 -1.26 25.15 -11.44
N SER A 142 -2.19 25.96 -10.93
CA SER A 142 -3.57 25.51 -10.79
C SER A 142 -4.20 25.33 -12.18
N PHE A 143 -5.22 24.48 -12.29
CA PHE A 143 -5.85 24.17 -13.58
C PHE A 143 -6.35 25.41 -14.31
N GLY A 144 -6.93 26.36 -13.58
CA GLY A 144 -7.43 27.60 -14.19
C GLY A 144 -6.34 28.44 -14.84
N PHE A 145 -5.15 28.55 -14.19
CA PHE A 145 -4.00 29.19 -14.82
C PHE A 145 -3.46 28.40 -16.00
N GLN A 146 -3.41 27.07 -15.90
CA GLN A 146 -2.96 26.22 -17.00
C GLN A 146 -3.88 26.39 -18.21
N TRP A 147 -5.20 26.40 -18.01
CA TRP A 147 -6.17 26.60 -19.05
C TRP A 147 -6.07 27.99 -19.69
N TYR A 148 -5.97 29.03 -18.86
CA TYR A 148 -5.81 30.43 -19.35
C TYR A 148 -4.54 30.58 -20.18
N PHE A 149 -3.40 30.06 -19.72
CA PHE A 149 -2.13 30.15 -20.43
C PHE A 149 -2.14 29.35 -21.75
N TYR A 150 -2.83 28.23 -21.79
CA TYR A 150 -3.06 27.50 -23.03
C TYR A 150 -3.90 28.34 -24.01
N LYS A 151 -5.00 28.95 -23.59
CA LYS A 151 -5.84 29.80 -24.43
C LYS A 151 -5.10 31.03 -24.98
N LYS A 152 -4.09 31.52 -24.27
CA LYS A 152 -3.19 32.59 -24.72
C LYS A 152 -2.04 32.08 -25.62
N GLY A 153 -1.91 30.77 -25.81
CA GLY A 153 -0.82 30.16 -26.60
C GLY A 153 0.57 30.22 -25.92
N TRP A 154 0.62 30.46 -24.62
CA TRP A 154 1.87 30.52 -23.89
C TRP A 154 2.40 29.14 -23.48
N ILE A 155 1.52 28.15 -23.40
CA ILE A 155 1.86 26.73 -23.16
C ILE A 155 1.13 25.82 -24.14
N PRO A 156 1.67 24.64 -24.52
CA PRO A 156 1.00 23.67 -25.36
C PRO A 156 -0.12 22.95 -24.60
N PHE A 157 -1.07 22.35 -25.34
CA PHE A 157 -2.04 21.42 -24.77
C PHE A 157 -1.45 20.02 -24.69
N GLU A 158 -1.43 19.44 -23.50
CA GLU A 158 -1.01 18.07 -23.21
C GLU A 158 -2.14 17.39 -22.43
N GLU A 159 -2.94 16.55 -23.11
CA GLU A 159 -4.19 15.99 -22.57
C GLU A 159 -4.00 15.37 -21.18
N GLU A 160 -3.10 14.41 -21.05
CA GLU A 160 -2.86 13.72 -19.78
C GLU A 160 -2.48 14.69 -18.66
N ARG A 161 -1.64 15.65 -18.95
CA ARG A 161 -1.21 16.66 -17.99
C ARG A 161 -2.36 17.55 -17.54
N PHE A 162 -3.24 17.95 -18.47
CA PHE A 162 -4.40 18.79 -18.16
C PHE A 162 -5.43 18.01 -17.34
N VAL A 163 -5.70 16.74 -17.69
CA VAL A 163 -6.61 15.88 -16.95
C VAL A 163 -6.10 15.62 -15.54
N ARG A 164 -4.83 15.27 -15.39
CA ARG A 164 -4.23 15.06 -14.06
C ARG A 164 -4.24 16.33 -13.25
N ASN A 165 -3.88 17.47 -13.83
CA ASN A 165 -3.87 18.74 -13.11
C ASN A 165 -5.28 19.19 -12.69
N LEU A 166 -6.31 18.85 -13.46
CA LEU A 166 -7.70 19.11 -13.07
C LEU A 166 -8.15 18.16 -11.96
N LEU A 167 -7.91 16.85 -12.10
CA LEU A 167 -8.51 15.81 -11.26
C LEU A 167 -7.63 15.38 -10.08
N GLU A 168 -6.29 15.42 -10.22
CA GLU A 168 -5.33 15.09 -9.17
C GLU A 168 -4.82 16.34 -8.49
N ILE A 169 -4.97 16.43 -7.17
CA ILE A 169 -4.59 17.63 -6.46
C ILE A 169 -3.72 17.26 -5.28
N ASP A 170 -2.48 17.69 -5.34
CA ASP A 170 -1.53 17.59 -4.22
C ASP A 170 -1.72 18.71 -3.18
N GLN A 171 -2.50 19.75 -3.50
CA GLN A 171 -2.68 20.92 -2.62
C GLN A 171 -4.16 21.28 -2.47
N LEU A 172 -4.88 20.44 -1.78
CA LEU A 172 -6.32 20.51 -1.52
C LEU A 172 -6.81 21.69 -0.68
N HIS A 173 -5.91 22.34 0.03
CA HIS A 173 -6.29 23.38 1.00
C HIS A 173 -7.00 24.60 0.40
N TYR A 174 -7.12 24.68 -0.94
CA TYR A 174 -7.53 25.92 -1.59
C TYR A 174 -8.60 25.74 -2.67
N ARG A 175 -9.18 24.56 -2.83
CA ARG A 175 -10.23 24.34 -3.82
C ARG A 175 -11.64 24.54 -3.26
N SER A 176 -12.53 25.03 -4.09
CA SER A 176 -13.96 25.16 -3.84
C SER A 176 -14.73 24.51 -4.98
N VAL A 177 -15.63 23.58 -4.65
CA VAL A 177 -16.52 22.92 -5.62
C VAL A 177 -17.23 23.96 -6.47
N THR A 178 -17.77 25.01 -5.83
CA THR A 178 -18.48 26.10 -6.52
C THR A 178 -17.58 26.87 -7.48
N ALA A 179 -16.36 27.22 -7.04
CA ALA A 179 -15.45 27.98 -7.90
C ALA A 179 -14.98 27.16 -9.10
N ASP A 180 -14.69 25.87 -8.93
CA ASP A 180 -14.29 24.99 -10.02
C ASP A 180 -15.45 24.75 -11.00
N ALA A 181 -16.68 24.54 -10.51
CA ALA A 181 -17.87 24.38 -11.35
C ALA A 181 -18.18 25.68 -12.14
N GLN A 182 -18.08 26.84 -11.50
CA GLN A 182 -18.28 28.14 -12.18
C GLN A 182 -17.21 28.38 -13.24
N PHE A 183 -15.93 28.07 -12.93
CA PHE A 183 -14.85 28.19 -13.89
C PHE A 183 -15.08 27.28 -15.10
N LEU A 184 -15.38 26.01 -14.89
CA LEU A 184 -15.64 25.04 -15.97
C LEU A 184 -16.87 25.45 -16.79
N PHE A 185 -17.93 25.96 -16.16
CA PHE A 185 -19.12 26.42 -16.84
C PHE A 185 -18.84 27.63 -17.75
N GLN A 186 -17.92 28.53 -17.35
CA GLN A 186 -17.47 29.63 -18.21
C GLN A 186 -16.60 29.15 -19.39
N TYR A 187 -15.96 27.98 -19.27
CA TYR A 187 -15.10 27.41 -20.29
C TYR A 187 -15.57 26.01 -20.69
N PRO A 188 -16.71 25.83 -21.36
CA PRO A 188 -17.25 24.52 -21.71
C PRO A 188 -16.27 23.65 -22.52
N GLU A 189 -15.37 24.25 -23.31
CA GLU A 189 -14.31 23.52 -23.98
C GLU A 189 -13.38 22.78 -23.00
N ALA A 190 -13.18 23.31 -21.79
CA ALA A 190 -12.38 22.64 -20.76
C ALA A 190 -13.11 21.41 -20.20
N ILE A 191 -14.44 21.44 -20.16
CA ILE A 191 -15.22 20.26 -19.80
C ILE A 191 -15.02 19.18 -20.85
N GLU A 192 -15.21 19.48 -22.10
CA GLU A 192 -15.16 18.50 -23.19
C GLU A 192 -13.74 17.96 -23.42
N LYS A 193 -12.73 18.84 -23.44
CA LYS A 193 -11.34 18.47 -23.75
C LYS A 193 -10.58 17.90 -22.58
N VAL A 194 -11.01 18.17 -21.34
CA VAL A 194 -10.26 17.79 -20.14
C VAL A 194 -11.11 16.99 -19.16
N LEU A 195 -12.20 17.55 -18.62
CA LEU A 195 -12.96 16.88 -17.58
C LEU A 195 -13.54 15.54 -18.06
N LEU A 196 -14.16 15.52 -19.23
CA LEU A 196 -14.75 14.31 -19.78
C LEU A 196 -13.73 13.29 -20.29
N GLN A 197 -12.44 13.62 -20.38
CA GLN A 197 -11.39 12.67 -20.74
C GLN A 197 -10.97 11.76 -19.58
N LEU A 198 -11.59 11.92 -18.40
CA LEU A 198 -11.37 11.08 -17.22
C LEU A 198 -11.52 9.56 -17.48
N TYR A 199 -12.27 9.18 -18.54
CA TYR A 199 -12.48 7.79 -18.92
C TYR A 199 -11.24 7.09 -19.51
N ARG A 200 -10.21 7.86 -19.91
CA ARG A 200 -8.97 7.35 -20.52
C ARG A 200 -7.79 7.33 -19.56
N ILE A 201 -7.85 8.11 -18.49
CA ILE A 201 -6.68 8.39 -17.65
C ILE A 201 -7.01 8.03 -16.21
N GLU A 202 -6.28 7.06 -15.65
CA GLU A 202 -6.39 6.75 -14.23
C GLU A 202 -5.83 7.92 -13.41
N THR A 203 -6.66 8.48 -12.53
CA THR A 203 -6.33 9.63 -11.70
C THR A 203 -6.56 9.37 -10.21
N LYS A 204 -5.99 10.20 -9.33
CA LYS A 204 -6.17 10.11 -7.87
C LYS A 204 -7.45 10.80 -7.38
N VAL A 205 -8.52 10.74 -8.13
CA VAL A 205 -9.79 11.45 -7.88
C VAL A 205 -10.34 11.25 -6.47
N LEU A 206 -10.07 10.09 -5.86
CA LEU A 206 -10.66 9.71 -4.57
C LEU A 206 -9.96 10.30 -3.37
N ASP A 207 -8.74 10.81 -3.53
CA ASP A 207 -8.04 11.50 -2.45
C ASP A 207 -8.78 12.82 -2.07
N LEU A 208 -9.70 13.27 -2.93
CA LEU A 208 -10.55 14.44 -2.74
C LEU A 208 -11.83 14.20 -1.91
N SER A 209 -12.11 12.96 -1.52
CA SER A 209 -13.37 12.61 -0.84
C SER A 209 -13.54 13.16 0.58
N LYS A 210 -12.52 13.81 1.17
CA LYS A 210 -12.49 14.18 2.59
C LYS A 210 -12.50 15.66 2.88
N TRP A 211 -12.36 16.54 1.87
CA TRP A 211 -12.19 17.98 2.09
C TRP A 211 -13.43 18.76 1.73
N GLU A 212 -13.91 19.47 2.74
CA GLU A 212 -14.91 20.53 2.74
C GLU A 212 -15.95 20.48 1.63
N SER A 213 -16.97 19.71 1.89
CA SER A 213 -18.27 20.13 1.41
C SER A 213 -18.52 21.54 1.90
N ASP A 214 -18.76 22.43 1.02
CA ASP A 214 -19.38 23.70 1.37
C ASP A 214 -20.69 23.38 2.10
N ASP A 215 -20.70 23.53 3.44
CA ASP A 215 -21.84 23.22 4.29
C ASP A 215 -23.10 23.97 3.85
N THR A 216 -22.92 25.07 3.12
CA THR A 216 -23.99 25.87 2.56
C THR A 216 -24.68 25.13 1.41
N LEU A 217 -23.93 24.46 0.53
CA LEU A 217 -24.48 23.69 -0.59
C LEU A 217 -25.19 22.42 -0.11
N ARG A 218 -24.67 21.74 0.92
CA ARG A 218 -25.32 20.59 1.55
C ARG A 218 -26.63 20.96 2.24
N LYS A 219 -26.70 22.13 2.88
CA LYS A 219 -27.92 22.62 3.55
C LYS A 219 -29.01 23.03 2.56
N THR A 220 -28.67 23.31 1.31
CA THR A 220 -29.62 23.73 0.28
C THR A 220 -30.19 22.58 -0.56
N ASN A 221 -29.89 21.31 -0.24
CA ASN A 221 -30.34 20.14 -1.01
C ASN A 221 -29.92 20.09 -2.51
N TYR A 222 -28.99 20.93 -2.92
CA TYR A 222 -28.45 20.87 -4.29
C TYR A 222 -27.57 19.65 -4.55
N LEU A 223 -26.94 19.12 -3.50
CA LEU A 223 -26.08 17.96 -3.56
C LEU A 223 -26.86 16.79 -3.01
N GLY A 224 -27.23 15.85 -3.85
CA GLY A 224 -28.09 14.70 -3.54
C GLY A 224 -27.75 13.95 -2.25
N SER A 225 -28.63 13.10 -1.79
CA SER A 225 -28.62 12.47 -0.46
C SER A 225 -27.24 12.00 0.00
N ALA A 226 -26.81 12.57 1.03
CA ALA A 226 -25.76 12.39 2.07
C ALA A 226 -25.00 11.04 2.20
N LYS A 227 -24.66 10.29 1.15
CA LYS A 227 -23.78 9.12 1.25
C LYS A 227 -22.61 9.25 0.29
N VAL A 228 -21.47 9.74 0.82
CA VAL A 228 -20.14 9.64 0.20
C VAL A 228 -20.12 10.08 -1.26
N THR A 229 -20.35 11.36 -1.49
CA THR A 229 -20.02 12.00 -2.77
C THR A 229 -18.52 12.33 -2.79
N THR A 230 -17.89 12.23 -3.94
CA THR A 230 -16.56 12.79 -4.14
C THR A 230 -16.70 14.28 -4.46
N TYR A 231 -15.61 15.02 -4.34
CA TYR A 231 -15.53 16.41 -4.78
C TYR A 231 -16.06 16.59 -6.22
N TRP A 232 -15.69 15.68 -7.11
CA TRP A 232 -16.07 15.74 -8.52
C TRP A 232 -17.52 15.36 -8.78
N ASP A 233 -18.12 14.50 -7.98
CA ASP A 233 -19.57 14.25 -8.06
C ASP A 233 -20.34 15.57 -7.85
N ASP A 234 -19.92 16.36 -6.85
CA ASP A 234 -20.50 17.66 -6.55
C ASP A 234 -20.27 18.69 -7.68
N VAL A 235 -19.10 18.68 -8.30
CA VAL A 235 -18.80 19.54 -9.47
C VAL A 235 -19.69 19.19 -10.66
N PHE A 236 -19.87 17.90 -10.97
CA PHE A 236 -20.77 17.46 -12.05
C PHE A 236 -22.22 17.88 -11.80
N GLU A 237 -22.71 17.72 -10.55
CA GLU A 237 -24.07 18.16 -10.20
C GLU A 237 -24.26 19.66 -10.36
N LEU A 238 -23.29 20.48 -9.94
CA LEU A 238 -23.35 21.93 -10.13
C LEU A 238 -23.27 22.33 -11.60
N LEU A 239 -22.46 21.68 -12.41
CA LEU A 239 -22.41 21.95 -13.86
C LEU A 239 -23.76 21.73 -14.52
N VAL A 240 -24.44 20.63 -14.17
CA VAL A 240 -25.80 20.35 -14.66
C VAL A 240 -26.80 21.39 -14.12
N HIS A 241 -26.67 21.76 -12.84
CA HIS A 241 -27.51 22.80 -12.24
C HIS A 241 -27.34 24.15 -12.93
N TYR A 242 -26.13 24.49 -13.36
CA TYR A 242 -25.87 25.71 -14.16
C TYR A 242 -26.36 25.60 -15.61
N GLY A 243 -26.86 24.44 -16.04
CA GLY A 243 -27.44 24.24 -17.36
C GLY A 243 -26.51 23.54 -18.37
N TYR A 244 -25.34 23.06 -17.96
CA TYR A 244 -24.47 22.29 -18.84
C TYR A 244 -25.08 20.90 -19.11
N GLN A 245 -25.18 20.55 -20.40
CA GLN A 245 -25.70 19.23 -20.81
C GLN A 245 -24.54 18.30 -21.11
N ILE A 246 -24.37 17.28 -20.27
CA ILE A 246 -23.33 16.26 -20.47
C ILE A 246 -23.65 15.47 -21.74
N PRO A 247 -22.71 15.37 -22.72
CA PRO A 247 -22.90 14.60 -23.93
C PRO A 247 -23.24 13.14 -23.64
N ARG A 248 -24.29 12.59 -24.25
CA ARG A 248 -24.71 11.21 -24.03
C ARG A 248 -23.67 10.17 -24.50
N SER A 249 -22.79 10.54 -25.44
CA SER A 249 -21.62 9.71 -25.80
C SER A 249 -20.71 9.37 -24.62
N PHE A 250 -20.75 10.17 -23.56
CA PHE A 250 -19.99 9.92 -22.35
C PHE A 250 -20.40 8.62 -21.61
N VAL A 251 -21.65 8.18 -21.78
CA VAL A 251 -22.13 6.89 -21.27
C VAL A 251 -21.32 5.73 -21.85
N GLY A 252 -21.14 5.69 -23.17
CA GLY A 252 -20.34 4.66 -23.84
C GLY A 252 -18.87 4.68 -23.41
N GLN A 253 -18.30 5.89 -23.33
CA GLN A 253 -16.92 6.11 -22.89
C GLN A 253 -16.68 5.62 -21.44
N LEU A 254 -17.62 5.89 -20.53
CA LEU A 254 -17.54 5.37 -19.14
C LEU A 254 -17.71 3.86 -19.09
N LEU A 255 -18.56 3.25 -19.91
CA LEU A 255 -18.67 1.79 -19.99
C LEU A 255 -17.37 1.16 -20.49
N GLU A 256 -16.74 1.72 -21.52
CA GLU A 256 -15.44 1.26 -22.02
C GLU A 256 -14.35 1.37 -20.95
N SER A 257 -14.37 2.43 -20.15
CA SER A 257 -13.39 2.61 -19.07
C SER A 257 -13.43 1.53 -17.98
N LEU A 258 -14.57 0.84 -17.82
CA LEU A 258 -14.69 -0.27 -16.88
C LEU A 258 -13.87 -1.51 -17.29
N LEU A 259 -13.39 -1.57 -18.53
CA LEU A 259 -12.48 -2.61 -19.01
C LEU A 259 -11.02 -2.36 -18.64
N ASN A 260 -10.69 -1.15 -18.18
CA ASN A 260 -9.35 -0.80 -17.79
C ASN A 260 -8.96 -1.52 -16.49
N GLN A 261 -7.68 -1.90 -16.39
CA GLN A 261 -7.11 -2.51 -15.17
C GLN A 261 -6.77 -1.45 -14.12
N TRP A 262 -7.73 -0.58 -13.82
CA TRP A 262 -7.56 0.47 -12.84
C TRP A 262 -7.89 0.02 -11.42
N LYS A 263 -7.46 0.79 -10.44
CA LYS A 263 -7.77 0.51 -9.04
C LYS A 263 -9.29 0.52 -8.81
N LYS A 264 -9.77 -0.46 -8.06
CA LYS A 264 -11.20 -0.66 -7.76
C LYS A 264 -11.93 0.63 -7.35
N PRO A 265 -11.41 1.49 -6.45
CA PRO A 265 -12.11 2.73 -6.09
C PRO A 265 -12.38 3.65 -7.29
N HIS A 266 -11.48 3.72 -8.26
CA HIS A 266 -11.64 4.52 -9.47
C HIS A 266 -12.75 3.96 -10.35
N LEU A 267 -12.76 2.66 -10.57
CA LEU A 267 -13.83 1.97 -11.30
C LEU A 267 -15.19 2.12 -10.60
N ASP A 268 -15.23 2.04 -9.26
CA ASP A 268 -16.44 2.28 -8.46
C ASP A 268 -16.97 3.70 -8.64
N TRP A 269 -16.09 4.68 -8.79
CA TRP A 269 -16.50 6.04 -9.10
C TRP A 269 -17.13 6.15 -10.49
N HIS A 270 -16.55 5.51 -11.52
CA HIS A 270 -17.15 5.46 -12.86
C HIS A 270 -18.51 4.77 -12.84
N CYS A 271 -18.68 3.71 -12.07
CA CYS A 271 -19.98 3.07 -11.86
C CYS A 271 -21.01 4.03 -11.23
N ARG A 272 -20.59 4.91 -10.29
CA ARG A 272 -21.48 5.93 -9.71
C ARG A 272 -21.86 6.99 -10.75
N LEU A 273 -20.90 7.47 -11.53
CA LEU A 273 -21.18 8.42 -12.62
C LEU A 273 -22.14 7.83 -13.65
N LEU A 274 -21.99 6.56 -14.04
CA LEU A 274 -22.93 5.87 -14.92
C LEU A 274 -24.34 5.81 -14.31
N LYS A 275 -24.46 5.47 -13.01
CA LYS A 275 -25.75 5.45 -12.32
C LYS A 275 -26.40 6.83 -12.28
N TRP A 276 -25.59 7.86 -12.04
CA TRP A 276 -26.06 9.26 -12.04
C TRP A 276 -26.51 9.71 -13.43
N LEU A 277 -25.81 9.32 -14.51
CA LEU A 277 -26.19 9.61 -15.90
C LEU A 277 -27.45 8.86 -16.36
N ALA A 278 -27.86 7.83 -15.62
CA ALA A 278 -29.01 7.00 -15.88
C ALA A 278 -29.11 6.55 -17.36
N PRO A 279 -28.27 5.61 -17.82
CA PRO A 279 -28.29 5.12 -19.20
C PRO A 279 -29.67 4.64 -19.63
N THR A 280 -30.10 5.01 -20.82
CA THR A 280 -31.36 4.52 -21.42
C THR A 280 -31.19 3.09 -21.92
N LYS A 281 -32.30 2.36 -22.10
CA LYS A 281 -32.26 1.00 -22.66
C LYS A 281 -31.59 0.96 -24.04
N THR A 282 -31.84 1.95 -24.86
CA THR A 282 -31.25 2.04 -26.19
C THR A 282 -29.74 2.18 -26.13
N GLU A 283 -29.22 3.03 -25.22
CA GLU A 283 -27.78 3.19 -25.01
C GLU A 283 -27.15 1.87 -24.49
N LEU A 284 -27.80 1.22 -23.54
CA LEU A 284 -27.32 -0.06 -23.01
C LEU A 284 -27.29 -1.16 -24.08
N LEU A 285 -28.32 -1.24 -24.94
CA LEU A 285 -28.34 -2.18 -26.07
C LEU A 285 -27.25 -1.84 -27.11
N THR A 286 -27.01 -0.56 -27.37
CA THR A 286 -25.93 -0.12 -28.27
C THR A 286 -24.56 -0.57 -27.75
N HIS A 287 -24.36 -0.56 -26.42
CA HIS A 287 -23.10 -0.92 -25.77
C HIS A 287 -23.11 -2.31 -25.11
N GLN A 288 -24.06 -3.22 -25.48
CA GLN A 288 -24.20 -4.51 -24.81
C GLN A 288 -22.94 -5.38 -24.87
N GLN A 289 -22.17 -5.33 -25.95
CA GLN A 289 -20.91 -6.09 -26.07
C GLN A 289 -19.86 -5.60 -25.05
N THR A 290 -19.80 -4.30 -24.80
CA THR A 290 -18.95 -3.74 -23.74
C THR A 290 -19.43 -4.21 -22.36
N LEU A 291 -20.75 -4.21 -22.10
CA LEU A 291 -21.32 -4.73 -20.85
C LEU A 291 -20.94 -6.19 -20.62
N PHE A 292 -21.01 -7.01 -21.67
CA PHE A 292 -20.64 -8.44 -21.55
C PHE A 292 -19.14 -8.62 -21.31
N ALA A 293 -18.27 -7.88 -22.00
CA ALA A 293 -16.83 -7.92 -21.79
C ALA A 293 -16.43 -7.54 -20.34
N VAL A 294 -17.16 -6.60 -19.72
CA VAL A 294 -16.91 -6.19 -18.33
C VAL A 294 -17.16 -7.32 -17.32
N LEU A 295 -17.96 -8.33 -17.65
CA LEU A 295 -18.18 -9.51 -16.78
C LEU A 295 -16.86 -10.25 -16.49
N GLY A 296 -15.89 -10.19 -17.40
CA GLY A 296 -14.57 -10.81 -17.25
C GLY A 296 -13.54 -9.99 -16.44
N THR A 297 -13.88 -8.80 -15.94
CA THR A 297 -12.90 -7.94 -15.24
C THR A 297 -12.52 -8.43 -13.83
N GLY A 298 -13.30 -9.32 -13.24
CA GLY A 298 -13.07 -9.85 -11.89
C GLY A 298 -13.36 -8.86 -10.75
N VAL A 299 -13.75 -7.61 -11.04
CA VAL A 299 -14.05 -6.59 -10.02
C VAL A 299 -15.53 -6.66 -9.62
N GLY A 300 -15.83 -7.31 -8.50
CA GLY A 300 -17.19 -7.65 -8.09
C GLY A 300 -18.20 -6.49 -8.03
N SER A 301 -17.80 -5.29 -7.63
CA SER A 301 -18.67 -4.10 -7.61
C SER A 301 -19.01 -3.59 -9.01
N VAL A 302 -18.04 -3.69 -9.93
CA VAL A 302 -18.20 -3.31 -11.33
C VAL A 302 -19.13 -4.28 -12.03
N VAL A 303 -18.86 -5.59 -11.90
CA VAL A 303 -19.72 -6.65 -12.44
C VAL A 303 -21.14 -6.57 -11.90
N LYS A 304 -21.32 -6.25 -10.62
CA LYS A 304 -22.64 -6.00 -10.04
C LYS A 304 -23.39 -4.88 -10.78
N THR A 305 -22.73 -3.73 -10.99
CA THR A 305 -23.35 -2.59 -11.66
C THR A 305 -23.72 -2.93 -13.10
N VAL A 306 -22.84 -3.62 -13.82
CA VAL A 306 -23.07 -4.03 -15.20
C VAL A 306 -24.17 -5.11 -15.29
N MET A 307 -24.22 -6.06 -14.36
CA MET A 307 -25.28 -7.07 -14.32
C MET A 307 -26.67 -6.44 -14.05
N GLU A 308 -26.73 -5.41 -13.20
CA GLU A 308 -27.96 -4.62 -13.01
C GLU A 308 -28.43 -4.00 -14.35
N TYR A 309 -27.51 -3.46 -15.19
CA TYR A 309 -27.86 -2.95 -16.53
C TYR A 309 -28.25 -4.05 -17.50
N ILE A 310 -27.49 -5.15 -17.56
CA ILE A 310 -27.81 -6.30 -18.39
C ILE A 310 -29.25 -6.81 -18.09
N ALA A 311 -29.60 -6.92 -16.80
CA ALA A 311 -30.93 -7.38 -16.40
C ALA A 311 -32.07 -6.45 -16.90
N THR A 312 -31.82 -5.16 -17.12
CA THR A 312 -32.81 -4.21 -17.65
C THR A 312 -33.08 -4.39 -19.16
N ILE A 313 -32.11 -4.94 -19.89
CA ILE A 313 -32.16 -5.10 -21.35
C ILE A 313 -32.37 -6.55 -21.77
N ALA A 314 -32.19 -7.55 -20.88
CA ALA A 314 -32.19 -8.97 -21.19
C ALA A 314 -33.51 -9.48 -21.81
N ALA A 315 -34.63 -8.77 -21.60
CA ALA A 315 -35.93 -9.14 -22.19
C ALA A 315 -36.18 -8.50 -23.58
N ASP A 316 -35.26 -7.65 -24.04
CA ASP A 316 -35.40 -6.93 -25.31
C ASP A 316 -35.09 -7.85 -26.50
N PRO A 317 -35.85 -7.80 -27.61
CA PRO A 317 -35.55 -8.62 -28.78
C PRO A 317 -34.17 -8.40 -29.41
N LEU A 318 -33.55 -7.22 -29.17
CA LEU A 318 -32.21 -6.87 -29.67
C LEU A 318 -31.09 -7.32 -28.73
N PHE A 319 -31.42 -7.97 -27.62
CA PHE A 319 -30.43 -8.50 -26.69
C PHE A 319 -29.69 -9.70 -27.28
N ASP A 320 -28.37 -9.60 -27.37
CA ASP A 320 -27.51 -10.67 -27.88
C ASP A 320 -27.25 -11.73 -26.79
N PHE A 321 -28.20 -12.65 -26.63
CA PHE A 321 -28.12 -13.71 -25.64
C PHE A 321 -26.93 -14.65 -25.89
N ALA A 322 -26.55 -14.90 -27.13
CA ALA A 322 -25.46 -15.82 -27.45
C ALA A 322 -24.10 -15.26 -26.91
N SER A 323 -23.84 -13.98 -27.16
CA SER A 323 -22.65 -13.30 -26.62
C SER A 323 -22.69 -13.20 -25.09
N PHE A 324 -23.86 -12.92 -24.50
CA PHE A 324 -24.03 -12.91 -23.05
C PHE A 324 -23.69 -14.28 -22.42
N MET A 325 -24.26 -15.37 -22.98
CA MET A 325 -24.01 -16.72 -22.51
C MET A 325 -22.53 -17.12 -22.59
N GLN A 326 -21.82 -16.67 -23.62
CA GLN A 326 -20.38 -16.90 -23.76
C GLN A 326 -19.53 -16.14 -22.71
N GLN A 327 -19.93 -14.95 -22.32
CA GLN A 327 -19.14 -14.09 -21.42
C GLN A 327 -19.51 -14.26 -19.94
N LEU A 328 -20.73 -14.66 -19.62
CA LEU A 328 -21.21 -14.81 -18.23
C LEU A 328 -20.35 -15.73 -17.36
N PRO A 329 -19.82 -16.87 -17.84
CA PRO A 329 -18.98 -17.76 -17.03
C PRO A 329 -17.70 -17.08 -16.48
N LEU A 330 -17.21 -16.05 -17.14
CA LEU A 330 -16.06 -15.27 -16.65
C LEU A 330 -16.35 -14.58 -15.30
N ALA A 331 -17.63 -14.35 -14.98
CA ALA A 331 -18.05 -13.76 -13.72
C ALA A 331 -18.23 -14.82 -12.59
N PHE A 332 -18.24 -16.12 -12.87
CA PHE A 332 -18.60 -17.16 -11.90
C PHE A 332 -17.62 -17.31 -10.73
N THR A 333 -16.38 -16.87 -10.93
CA THR A 333 -15.34 -16.88 -9.90
C THR A 333 -15.36 -15.65 -8.99
N ILE A 334 -16.28 -14.72 -9.21
CA ILE A 334 -16.34 -13.48 -8.39
C ILE A 334 -16.86 -13.81 -7.00
N GLU A 335 -16.06 -13.45 -6.02
CA GLU A 335 -16.40 -13.66 -4.61
C GLU A 335 -17.39 -12.61 -4.07
N LYS A 336 -18.16 -13.01 -3.06
CA LYS A 336 -19.03 -12.10 -2.26
C LYS A 336 -20.12 -11.37 -3.07
N GLN A 337 -20.49 -11.88 -4.26
CA GLN A 337 -21.56 -11.33 -5.09
C GLN A 337 -22.64 -12.35 -5.50
N PRO A 338 -23.16 -13.20 -4.59
CA PRO A 338 -24.07 -14.28 -4.97
C PRO A 338 -25.38 -13.77 -5.59
N LYS A 339 -25.89 -12.61 -5.17
CA LYS A 339 -27.08 -12.00 -5.75
C LYS A 339 -26.88 -11.57 -7.20
N THR A 340 -25.69 -11.11 -7.54
CA THR A 340 -25.32 -10.71 -8.91
C THR A 340 -25.23 -11.92 -9.81
N LEU A 341 -24.63 -13.01 -9.32
CA LEU A 341 -24.52 -14.27 -10.02
C LEU A 341 -25.90 -14.90 -10.21
N LEU A 342 -26.76 -14.85 -9.19
CA LEU A 342 -28.15 -15.31 -9.25
C LEU A 342 -28.94 -14.59 -10.36
N GLN A 343 -28.77 -13.26 -10.51
CA GLN A 343 -29.36 -12.51 -11.62
C GLN A 343 -28.94 -13.07 -12.99
N GLY A 344 -27.66 -13.41 -13.16
CA GLY A 344 -27.17 -14.04 -14.39
C GLY A 344 -27.82 -15.38 -14.65
N VAL A 345 -27.89 -16.22 -13.62
CA VAL A 345 -28.58 -17.54 -13.68
C VAL A 345 -30.06 -17.38 -14.00
N GLU A 346 -30.76 -16.41 -13.44
CA GLU A 346 -32.16 -16.11 -13.72
C GLU A 346 -32.39 -15.64 -15.18
N ILE A 347 -31.44 -14.91 -15.78
CA ILE A 347 -31.53 -14.55 -17.20
C ILE A 347 -31.40 -15.81 -18.07
N LEU A 348 -30.40 -16.68 -17.75
CA LEU A 348 -30.28 -17.99 -18.44
C LEU A 348 -31.56 -18.80 -18.32
N ALA A 349 -32.14 -18.93 -17.12
CA ALA A 349 -33.35 -19.69 -16.87
C ALA A 349 -34.55 -19.21 -17.70
N LYS A 350 -34.69 -17.89 -17.86
CA LYS A 350 -35.74 -17.29 -18.69
C LYS A 350 -35.57 -17.62 -20.16
N GLU A 351 -34.35 -17.60 -20.64
CA GLU A 351 -34.05 -17.80 -22.05
C GLU A 351 -34.10 -19.30 -22.42
N PHE A 352 -33.57 -20.16 -21.55
CA PHE A 352 -33.64 -21.60 -21.74
C PHE A 352 -35.10 -22.15 -21.77
N LYS A 353 -36.06 -21.44 -21.13
CA LYS A 353 -37.47 -21.73 -21.27
C LYS A 353 -38.00 -21.47 -22.69
N LYS A 354 -37.43 -20.51 -23.41
CA LYS A 354 -37.81 -20.19 -24.78
C LYS A 354 -37.11 -21.10 -25.77
N GLN A 355 -35.83 -21.36 -25.55
CA GLN A 355 -35.00 -22.23 -26.39
C GLN A 355 -34.01 -22.97 -25.51
N ALA A 356 -34.15 -24.31 -25.44
CA ALA A 356 -33.24 -25.15 -24.68
C ALA A 356 -31.80 -25.05 -25.23
N PRO A 357 -30.78 -25.06 -24.35
CA PRO A 357 -29.39 -25.05 -24.77
C PRO A 357 -29.03 -26.31 -25.54
N THR A 358 -28.22 -26.14 -26.59
CA THR A 358 -27.73 -27.26 -27.42
C THR A 358 -26.30 -27.68 -27.02
N ASP A 359 -25.54 -26.81 -26.35
CA ASP A 359 -24.18 -27.08 -25.92
C ASP A 359 -24.18 -27.63 -24.48
N LEU A 360 -23.94 -28.92 -24.33
CA LEU A 360 -23.89 -29.60 -23.04
C LEU A 360 -22.64 -29.22 -22.21
N SER A 361 -21.57 -28.73 -22.84
CA SER A 361 -20.34 -28.31 -22.11
C SER A 361 -20.60 -27.13 -21.16
N TYR A 362 -21.67 -26.37 -21.38
CA TYR A 362 -22.03 -25.25 -20.51
C TYR A 362 -22.36 -25.66 -19.06
N ARG A 363 -22.76 -26.92 -18.86
CA ARG A 363 -23.02 -27.51 -17.52
C ARG A 363 -21.81 -27.47 -16.61
N GLU A 364 -20.61 -27.72 -17.16
CA GLU A 364 -19.34 -27.69 -16.42
C GLU A 364 -19.04 -26.27 -15.93
N GLN A 365 -19.33 -25.29 -16.77
CA GLN A 365 -19.17 -23.90 -16.41
C GLN A 365 -20.17 -23.49 -15.32
N LEU A 366 -21.42 -23.90 -15.40
CA LEU A 366 -22.45 -23.66 -14.38
C LEU A 366 -22.09 -24.32 -13.04
N ALA A 367 -21.50 -25.52 -13.06
CA ALA A 367 -21.14 -26.25 -11.85
C ALA A 367 -20.10 -25.50 -10.99
N VAL A 368 -19.27 -24.62 -11.59
CA VAL A 368 -18.33 -23.77 -10.84
C VAL A 368 -19.07 -22.92 -9.80
N LEU A 369 -20.32 -22.55 -10.04
CA LEU A 369 -21.12 -21.74 -9.10
C LEU A 369 -21.45 -22.48 -7.79
N PHE A 370 -21.25 -23.78 -7.71
CA PHE A 370 -21.40 -24.53 -6.45
C PHE A 370 -20.31 -24.15 -5.43
N THR A 371 -19.19 -23.58 -5.85
CA THR A 371 -18.19 -23.02 -4.95
C THR A 371 -18.70 -21.81 -4.17
N GLN A 372 -19.77 -21.18 -4.64
CA GLN A 372 -20.38 -20.03 -3.96
C GLN A 372 -21.23 -20.50 -2.76
N PRO A 373 -21.10 -19.93 -1.57
CA PRO A 373 -21.74 -20.43 -0.36
C PRO A 373 -23.24 -20.13 -0.24
N ASP A 374 -23.82 -19.44 -1.22
CA ASP A 374 -25.24 -19.01 -1.20
C ASP A 374 -26.19 -20.11 -1.63
N VAL A 375 -27.12 -20.50 -0.75
CA VAL A 375 -28.07 -21.58 -0.97
C VAL A 375 -29.01 -21.32 -2.16
N LYS A 376 -29.50 -20.07 -2.29
CA LYS A 376 -30.43 -19.71 -3.37
C LYS A 376 -29.78 -19.78 -4.74
N LEU A 377 -28.52 -19.35 -4.83
CA LEU A 377 -27.76 -19.48 -6.06
C LEU A 377 -27.53 -20.94 -6.42
N GLN A 378 -27.12 -21.77 -5.45
CA GLN A 378 -26.92 -23.20 -5.68
C GLN A 378 -28.22 -23.91 -6.06
N GLU A 379 -29.35 -23.55 -5.46
CA GLU A 379 -30.67 -24.11 -5.83
C GLU A 379 -31.05 -23.73 -7.27
N ALA A 380 -30.86 -22.46 -7.66
CA ALA A 380 -31.16 -22.01 -9.02
C ALA A 380 -30.25 -22.71 -10.06
N VAL A 381 -28.97 -22.90 -9.75
CA VAL A 381 -28.05 -23.67 -10.61
C VAL A 381 -28.49 -25.15 -10.70
N THR A 382 -28.86 -25.74 -9.56
CA THR A 382 -29.35 -27.12 -9.52
C THR A 382 -30.61 -27.29 -10.41
N ASP A 383 -31.57 -26.36 -10.28
CA ASP A 383 -32.80 -26.39 -11.09
C ASP A 383 -32.48 -26.25 -12.60
N LEU A 384 -31.51 -25.45 -12.99
CA LEU A 384 -31.08 -25.37 -14.40
C LEU A 384 -30.41 -26.66 -14.88
N LEU A 385 -29.47 -27.19 -14.09
CA LEU A 385 -28.71 -28.39 -14.46
C LEU A 385 -29.65 -29.60 -14.58
N THR A 386 -30.58 -29.78 -13.65
CA THR A 386 -31.54 -30.90 -13.67
C THR A 386 -32.61 -30.74 -14.76
N THR A 387 -32.93 -29.51 -15.17
CA THR A 387 -33.99 -29.28 -16.18
C THR A 387 -33.44 -29.40 -17.61
N TYR A 388 -32.24 -28.91 -17.87
CA TYR A 388 -31.73 -28.73 -19.23
C TYR A 388 -30.46 -29.55 -19.55
N PHE A 389 -29.78 -30.12 -18.55
CA PHE A 389 -28.51 -30.81 -18.71
C PHE A 389 -28.48 -32.17 -18.01
N ALA A 390 -29.65 -32.75 -17.71
CA ALA A 390 -29.80 -34.07 -17.06
C ALA A 390 -29.41 -35.20 -18.00
N ASP A 391 -28.22 -35.75 -17.80
CA ASP A 391 -27.75 -36.99 -18.43
C ASP A 391 -26.91 -37.80 -17.42
N GLU A 392 -26.43 -38.97 -17.85
CA GLU A 392 -25.63 -39.88 -17.01
C GLU A 392 -24.31 -39.23 -16.51
N GLY A 393 -23.78 -38.23 -17.22
CA GLY A 393 -22.54 -37.50 -16.85
C GLY A 393 -22.72 -36.37 -15.85
N LEU A 394 -23.97 -35.99 -15.52
CA LEU A 394 -24.20 -34.82 -14.62
C LEU A 394 -23.61 -35.04 -13.21
N ALA A 395 -23.70 -36.26 -12.70
CA ALA A 395 -23.15 -36.62 -11.40
C ALA A 395 -21.64 -36.46 -11.34
N GLU A 396 -20.92 -36.83 -12.41
CA GLU A 396 -19.44 -36.64 -12.53
C GLU A 396 -19.05 -35.18 -12.55
N VAL A 397 -19.84 -34.32 -13.19
CA VAL A 397 -19.59 -32.87 -13.25
C VAL A 397 -19.80 -32.20 -11.88
N ILE A 398 -20.73 -32.70 -11.08
CA ILE A 398 -21.05 -32.14 -9.75
C ILE A 398 -20.13 -32.70 -8.65
N ALA A 399 -19.65 -33.94 -8.80
CA ALA A 399 -18.85 -34.64 -7.78
C ALA A 399 -17.65 -33.84 -7.23
N PRO A 400 -16.86 -33.06 -8.03
CA PRO A 400 -15.76 -32.24 -7.53
C PRO A 400 -16.19 -31.19 -6.53
N TYR A 401 -17.46 -30.81 -6.52
CA TYR A 401 -17.99 -29.74 -5.66
C TYR A 401 -18.70 -30.26 -4.40
N LYS A 402 -18.62 -31.56 -4.12
CA LYS A 402 -19.36 -32.26 -3.04
C LYS A 402 -19.28 -31.50 -1.69
N ASP A 403 -18.12 -31.04 -1.33
CA ASP A 403 -17.88 -30.39 -0.04
C ASP A 403 -18.46 -28.95 0.06
N TYR A 404 -18.84 -28.37 -1.07
CA TYR A 404 -19.45 -27.06 -1.18
C TYR A 404 -20.97 -27.09 -1.32
N LEU A 405 -21.57 -28.24 -1.61
CA LEU A 405 -22.98 -28.35 -1.91
C LEU A 405 -23.87 -28.08 -0.69
N LYS A 406 -24.99 -27.39 -0.93
CA LYS A 406 -26.00 -27.04 0.09
C LYS A 406 -27.43 -27.30 -0.46
N GLY A 407 -28.36 -27.58 0.45
CA GLY A 407 -29.77 -27.65 0.12
C GLY A 407 -30.11 -28.70 -0.95
N LYS A 408 -30.78 -28.29 -2.04
CA LYS A 408 -31.16 -29.18 -3.15
C LYS A 408 -29.96 -29.79 -3.87
N ALA A 409 -28.87 -29.06 -4.01
CA ALA A 409 -27.64 -29.52 -4.66
C ALA A 409 -27.04 -30.73 -3.94
N GLN A 410 -27.05 -30.74 -2.62
CA GLN A 410 -26.55 -31.84 -1.79
C GLN A 410 -27.44 -33.11 -1.99
N LYS A 411 -28.77 -32.93 -2.00
CA LYS A 411 -29.70 -34.02 -2.22
C LYS A 411 -29.56 -34.65 -3.60
N LEU A 412 -29.15 -33.88 -4.60
CA LEU A 412 -28.91 -34.40 -5.96
C LEU A 412 -27.80 -35.44 -5.97
N LEU A 413 -26.70 -35.20 -5.26
CA LEU A 413 -25.61 -36.18 -5.13
C LEU A 413 -25.98 -37.39 -4.25
N GLU A 414 -26.74 -37.15 -3.18
CA GLU A 414 -27.20 -38.24 -2.31
C GLU A 414 -28.09 -39.26 -3.08
N ASN A 415 -28.95 -38.78 -3.97
CA ASN A 415 -29.82 -39.62 -4.78
C ASN A 415 -29.05 -40.44 -5.86
N HIS A 416 -27.90 -39.89 -6.37
CA HIS A 416 -27.05 -40.62 -7.32
C HIS A 416 -26.01 -41.52 -6.65
N SER A 417 -25.65 -41.28 -5.40
CA SER A 417 -24.67 -42.09 -4.65
C SER A 417 -25.28 -43.38 -4.06
N LEU A 418 -26.57 -43.61 -4.17
CA LEU A 418 -27.22 -44.87 -3.79
C LEU A 418 -26.97 -46.02 -4.79
N GLU A 419 -26.37 -45.74 -5.95
CA GLU A 419 -26.02 -46.76 -6.96
C GLU A 419 -24.54 -47.22 -6.96
N VAL A 420 -23.68 -46.59 -6.15
CA VAL A 420 -22.27 -47.01 -6.02
C VAL A 420 -21.95 -47.23 -4.54
N ALA A 421 -22.29 -48.42 -4.07
CA ALA A 421 -21.99 -48.87 -2.71
C ALA A 421 -20.54 -49.32 -2.55
N GLU A 422 -19.97 -48.92 -1.42
CA GLU A 422 -18.97 -49.60 -0.61
C GLU A 422 -17.53 -49.75 -1.11
N ALA A 423 -16.65 -48.89 -0.62
CA ALA A 423 -15.37 -49.30 -0.07
C ALA A 423 -14.94 -48.40 1.07
N SER A 424 -15.19 -48.85 2.25
CA SER A 424 -14.79 -48.26 3.54
C SER A 424 -13.30 -48.41 3.80
N THR A 425 -12.68 -47.43 4.40
CA THR A 425 -11.68 -47.69 5.44
C THR A 425 -11.67 -46.53 6.45
N SER A 426 -11.96 -46.91 7.66
CA SER A 426 -11.92 -46.16 8.91
C SER A 426 -10.46 -45.84 9.30
N ILE A 427 -10.20 -44.61 9.72
CA ILE A 427 -8.98 -44.29 10.50
C ILE A 427 -9.41 -43.53 11.75
N THR A 428 -9.09 -44.17 12.90
CA THR A 428 -9.20 -43.65 14.26
C THR A 428 -8.17 -42.53 14.51
N PRO A 429 -8.49 -41.52 15.34
CA PRO A 429 -7.56 -40.44 15.65
C PRO A 429 -6.50 -40.87 16.67
N ASN A 430 -5.25 -40.67 16.32
CA ASN A 430 -4.12 -40.77 17.27
C ASN A 430 -3.48 -39.41 17.45
N SER A 431 -3.37 -38.99 18.70
CA SER A 431 -2.76 -37.78 19.14
C SER A 431 -1.25 -37.76 18.86
N GLN A 432 -0.78 -36.90 18.00
CA GLN A 432 0.64 -36.54 17.94
C GLN A 432 0.86 -35.14 17.44
N ALA A 433 1.86 -34.50 18.05
CA ALA A 433 2.62 -33.28 17.74
C ALA A 433 2.26 -32.52 16.45
N ILE A 434 2.21 -31.19 16.58
CA ILE A 434 2.05 -30.16 15.57
C ILE A 434 2.70 -30.60 14.25
N THR A 435 1.89 -31.04 13.30
CA THR A 435 2.33 -31.27 11.92
C THR A 435 2.25 -29.94 11.17
N PRO A 436 3.36 -29.47 10.57
CA PRO A 436 3.34 -28.35 9.66
C PRO A 436 2.50 -28.65 8.41
N ASN A 437 2.10 -27.59 7.76
CA ASN A 437 1.29 -27.52 6.54
C ASN A 437 1.49 -28.72 5.60
N THR A 438 0.44 -29.46 5.30
CA THR A 438 0.47 -30.69 4.48
C THR A 438 0.52 -30.43 2.97
N GLN A 439 0.61 -29.17 2.53
CA GLN A 439 0.83 -28.85 1.11
C GLN A 439 2.31 -28.99 0.76
N PRO A 440 2.68 -29.71 -0.30
CA PRO A 440 4.07 -29.76 -0.75
C PRO A 440 4.55 -28.36 -1.12
N LEU A 441 5.71 -27.98 -0.56
CA LEU A 441 6.31 -26.68 -0.84
C LEU A 441 6.73 -26.62 -2.31
N THR A 442 6.48 -25.46 -2.95
CA THR A 442 6.82 -25.24 -4.35
C THR A 442 8.30 -24.91 -4.48
N PRO A 443 9.10 -25.71 -5.22
CA PRO A 443 10.50 -25.37 -5.49
C PRO A 443 10.64 -24.07 -6.27
N ILE A 444 11.63 -23.26 -5.93
CA ILE A 444 11.96 -22.04 -6.66
C ILE A 444 12.76 -22.39 -7.90
N LEU A 445 12.32 -21.88 -9.06
CA LEU A 445 13.05 -22.01 -10.31
C LEU A 445 14.14 -20.95 -10.40
N TYR A 446 15.38 -21.40 -10.60
CA TYR A 446 16.53 -20.52 -10.77
C TYR A 446 16.79 -20.21 -12.23
N PRO A 447 17.20 -18.99 -12.59
CA PRO A 447 17.67 -18.66 -13.92
C PRO A 447 18.85 -19.55 -14.34
N LEU A 448 18.82 -20.04 -15.58
CA LEU A 448 19.89 -20.90 -16.15
C LEU A 448 20.83 -20.12 -17.08
N THR A 449 20.43 -18.92 -17.48
CA THR A 449 21.19 -18.07 -18.41
C THR A 449 21.31 -16.63 -17.89
N PRO A 450 22.32 -15.86 -18.32
CA PRO A 450 22.44 -14.44 -18.02
C PRO A 450 21.22 -13.63 -18.48
N ASN A 451 20.60 -13.96 -19.60
CA ASN A 451 19.38 -13.27 -20.07
C ASN A 451 18.19 -13.49 -19.15
N GLU A 452 17.98 -14.70 -18.64
CA GLU A 452 16.95 -14.98 -17.64
C GLU A 452 17.24 -14.24 -16.34
N THR A 453 18.50 -14.09 -15.96
CA THR A 453 18.91 -13.30 -14.78
C THR A 453 18.58 -11.81 -14.96
N LEU A 454 18.81 -11.25 -16.14
CA LEU A 454 18.40 -9.86 -16.45
C LEU A 454 16.87 -9.72 -16.49
N PHE A 455 16.17 -10.74 -16.96
CA PHE A 455 14.71 -10.75 -16.90
C PHE A 455 14.22 -10.76 -15.45
N LEU A 456 14.84 -11.56 -14.58
CA LEU A 456 14.57 -11.61 -13.14
C LEU A 456 14.84 -10.25 -12.46
N LEU A 457 15.82 -9.48 -12.93
CA LEU A 457 16.05 -8.11 -12.48
C LEU A 457 14.81 -7.22 -12.72
N GLY A 458 14.14 -7.40 -13.86
CA GLY A 458 12.85 -6.73 -14.11
C GLY A 458 11.79 -7.09 -13.08
N ASP A 459 11.77 -8.34 -12.61
CA ASP A 459 10.84 -8.79 -11.55
C ASP A 459 11.22 -8.22 -10.18
N CYS A 460 12.52 -8.09 -9.87
CA CYS A 460 12.98 -7.39 -8.67
C CYS A 460 12.49 -5.93 -8.67
N ILE A 461 12.58 -5.24 -9.81
CA ILE A 461 12.12 -3.85 -9.94
C ILE A 461 10.59 -3.76 -9.81
N ARG A 462 9.84 -4.74 -10.31
CA ARG A 462 8.38 -4.82 -10.16
C ARG A 462 7.90 -5.30 -8.79
N GLU A 463 8.84 -5.68 -7.93
CA GLU A 463 8.58 -6.09 -6.56
C GLU A 463 7.63 -7.29 -6.43
N LYS A 464 7.83 -8.31 -7.28
CA LYS A 464 6.94 -9.47 -7.29
C LYS A 464 7.00 -10.31 -6.02
N SER A 465 8.20 -10.49 -5.46
CA SER A 465 8.40 -11.24 -4.21
C SER A 465 9.70 -10.84 -3.54
N ALA A 466 9.76 -10.91 -2.21
CA ALA A 466 10.97 -10.67 -1.45
C ALA A 466 12.09 -11.68 -1.77
N ALA A 467 11.74 -12.93 -2.10
CA ALA A 467 12.72 -13.96 -2.49
C ALA A 467 13.40 -13.65 -3.83
N THR A 468 12.76 -12.89 -4.73
CA THR A 468 13.26 -12.59 -6.08
C THR A 468 14.63 -11.94 -6.05
N ILE A 469 14.87 -11.02 -5.11
CA ILE A 469 16.16 -10.31 -5.01
C ILE A 469 17.29 -11.26 -4.55
N ASP A 470 17.00 -12.23 -3.67
CA ASP A 470 17.97 -13.22 -3.21
C ASP A 470 18.35 -14.19 -4.35
N VAL A 471 17.36 -14.63 -5.13
CA VAL A 471 17.56 -15.49 -6.31
C VAL A 471 18.35 -14.75 -7.39
N PHE A 472 18.10 -13.45 -7.58
CA PHE A 472 18.85 -12.62 -8.51
C PHE A 472 20.34 -12.55 -8.16
N PHE A 473 20.70 -12.29 -6.90
CA PHE A 473 22.10 -12.25 -6.49
C PHE A 473 22.78 -13.61 -6.59
N ASP A 474 22.08 -14.70 -6.25
CA ASP A 474 22.58 -16.06 -6.40
C ASP A 474 22.86 -16.39 -7.86
N ALA A 475 21.92 -16.06 -8.76
CA ALA A 475 22.08 -16.29 -10.19
C ALA A 475 23.28 -15.51 -10.76
N LEU A 476 23.50 -14.26 -10.33
CA LEU A 476 24.68 -13.49 -10.75
C LEU A 476 25.98 -14.16 -10.33
N VAL A 477 26.08 -14.66 -9.09
CA VAL A 477 27.28 -15.35 -8.61
C VAL A 477 27.48 -16.66 -9.34
N ARG A 478 26.40 -17.41 -9.58
CA ARG A 478 26.45 -18.73 -10.23
C ARG A 478 26.81 -18.64 -11.72
N LEU A 479 26.31 -17.62 -12.41
CA LEU A 479 26.47 -17.44 -13.86
C LEU A 479 27.56 -16.43 -14.23
N GLN A 480 28.35 -15.96 -13.27
CA GLN A 480 29.29 -14.86 -13.48
C GLN A 480 30.29 -15.03 -14.61
N GLU A 481 30.70 -16.28 -14.90
CA GLU A 481 31.59 -16.57 -16.01
C GLU A 481 30.92 -16.46 -17.40
N GLN A 482 29.61 -16.51 -17.43
CA GLN A 482 28.78 -16.40 -18.63
C GLN A 482 28.25 -14.98 -18.86
N ILE A 483 28.50 -14.05 -17.92
CA ILE A 483 28.04 -12.66 -18.03
C ILE A 483 28.71 -12.02 -19.26
N PRO A 484 27.92 -11.46 -20.20
CA PRO A 484 28.46 -10.82 -21.39
C PRO A 484 29.35 -9.61 -21.07
N ALA A 485 30.36 -9.33 -21.88
CA ALA A 485 31.27 -8.20 -21.68
C ALA A 485 30.54 -6.83 -21.70
N ASP A 486 29.40 -6.76 -22.39
CA ASP A 486 28.58 -5.57 -22.54
C ASP A 486 27.44 -5.46 -21.48
N TYR A 487 27.52 -6.24 -20.41
CA TYR A 487 26.47 -6.25 -19.37
C TYR A 487 26.17 -4.86 -18.80
N THR A 488 27.15 -3.97 -18.74
CA THR A 488 26.96 -2.59 -18.27
C THR A 488 25.98 -1.82 -19.15
N GLU A 489 25.99 -2.05 -20.45
CA GLU A 489 25.02 -1.47 -21.38
C GLU A 489 23.63 -2.07 -21.18
N GLN A 490 23.58 -3.39 -20.95
CA GLN A 490 22.32 -4.11 -20.74
C GLN A 490 21.63 -3.73 -19.42
N VAL A 491 22.35 -3.27 -18.42
CA VAL A 491 21.82 -2.81 -17.12
C VAL A 491 21.30 -1.36 -17.16
N LYS A 492 21.83 -0.52 -18.06
CA LYS A 492 21.44 0.91 -18.17
C LYS A 492 19.92 1.16 -18.29
N PRO A 493 19.15 0.38 -19.05
CA PRO A 493 17.69 0.54 -19.09
C PRO A 493 17.02 0.37 -17.73
N TYR A 494 17.50 -0.58 -16.92
CA TYR A 494 16.97 -0.84 -15.58
C TYR A 494 17.32 0.28 -14.61
N LEU A 495 18.55 0.81 -14.66
CA LEU A 495 18.93 2.01 -13.91
C LEU A 495 18.03 3.20 -14.28
N LYS A 496 17.79 3.40 -15.59
CA LYS A 496 16.90 4.46 -16.07
C LYS A 496 15.46 4.26 -15.57
N GLN A 497 14.98 3.03 -15.55
CA GLN A 497 13.66 2.69 -15.05
C GLN A 497 13.54 2.97 -13.54
N LEU A 498 14.56 2.64 -12.75
CA LEU A 498 14.62 2.99 -11.33
C LEU A 498 14.61 4.50 -11.14
N LEU A 499 15.43 5.25 -11.88
CA LEU A 499 15.48 6.72 -11.82
C LEU A 499 14.17 7.41 -12.24
N ALA A 500 13.32 6.74 -13.00
CA ALA A 500 12.04 7.27 -13.43
C ALA A 500 10.90 7.07 -12.42
N ARG A 501 11.13 6.32 -11.33
CA ARG A 501 10.11 6.09 -10.30
C ARG A 501 9.88 7.34 -9.44
N GLU A 502 8.63 7.60 -9.10
CA GLU A 502 8.23 8.73 -8.23
C GLU A 502 8.65 8.54 -6.78
N TRP A 503 8.70 7.29 -6.31
CA TRP A 503 8.94 6.95 -4.91
C TRP A 503 10.05 5.90 -4.79
N PHE A 504 11.07 6.23 -4.00
CA PHE A 504 12.15 5.32 -3.64
C PHE A 504 12.02 4.91 -2.17
N VAL A 505 11.29 3.81 -1.96
CA VAL A 505 11.08 3.23 -0.64
C VAL A 505 11.47 1.75 -0.63
N GLY A 506 11.59 1.17 0.56
CA GLY A 506 11.90 -0.24 0.72
C GLY A 506 13.29 -0.61 0.23
N THR A 507 13.39 -1.69 -0.53
CA THR A 507 14.66 -2.25 -1.01
C THR A 507 15.18 -1.60 -2.31
N MET A 508 14.38 -0.77 -2.98
CA MET A 508 14.72 -0.18 -4.28
C MET A 508 15.98 0.70 -4.28
N PRO A 509 16.20 1.56 -3.26
CA PRO A 509 17.42 2.33 -3.20
C PRO A 509 18.70 1.46 -3.16
N LEU A 510 18.61 0.30 -2.50
CA LEU A 510 19.73 -0.66 -2.43
C LEU A 510 19.92 -1.42 -3.74
N LEU A 511 18.83 -1.75 -4.43
CA LEU A 511 18.91 -2.34 -5.77
C LEU A 511 19.57 -1.36 -6.76
N TYR A 512 19.21 -0.08 -6.69
CA TYR A 512 19.87 0.98 -7.46
C TYR A 512 21.36 1.05 -7.11
N LEU A 513 21.69 1.09 -5.82
CA LEU A 513 23.09 1.12 -5.35
C LEU A 513 23.91 -0.06 -5.90
N PHE A 514 23.33 -1.26 -5.90
CA PHE A 514 23.97 -2.43 -6.47
C PHE A 514 24.24 -2.25 -7.97
N LEU A 515 23.21 -1.93 -8.75
CA LEU A 515 23.32 -1.80 -10.21
C LEU A 515 24.27 -0.67 -10.62
N ASP A 516 24.24 0.45 -9.91
CA ASP A 516 25.16 1.57 -10.16
C ASP A 516 26.61 1.18 -9.82
N SER A 517 26.82 0.51 -8.68
CA SER A 517 28.15 0.01 -8.30
C SER A 517 28.68 -1.02 -9.29
N TRP A 518 27.84 -1.97 -9.69
CA TRP A 518 28.18 -3.03 -10.63
C TRP A 518 28.47 -2.46 -12.03
N SER A 519 27.64 -1.53 -12.52
CA SER A 519 27.87 -0.86 -13.81
C SER A 519 29.17 -0.07 -13.86
N ASN A 520 29.59 0.48 -12.72
CA ASN A 520 30.87 1.19 -12.57
C ASN A 520 32.03 0.24 -12.22
N GLN A 521 31.83 -1.08 -12.27
CA GLN A 521 32.80 -2.10 -11.90
C GLN A 521 33.42 -1.91 -10.52
N SER A 522 32.67 -1.30 -9.61
CA SER A 522 33.11 -1.09 -8.22
C SER A 522 33.09 -2.40 -7.43
N PRO A 523 34.16 -2.77 -6.75
CA PRO A 523 34.18 -3.97 -5.90
C PRO A 523 33.43 -3.83 -4.57
N THR A 524 33.01 -2.62 -4.25
CA THR A 524 32.29 -2.27 -3.04
C THR A 524 31.11 -1.36 -3.41
N PRO A 525 30.07 -1.33 -2.58
CA PRO A 525 28.98 -0.37 -2.76
C PRO A 525 29.51 1.06 -2.81
N LEU A 526 29.02 1.82 -3.80
CA LEU A 526 29.37 3.24 -3.94
C LEU A 526 28.90 4.03 -2.71
N VAL A 527 29.67 5.04 -2.33
CA VAL A 527 29.33 5.97 -1.25
C VAL A 527 28.95 7.30 -1.86
N TYR A 528 27.71 7.70 -1.63
CA TYR A 528 27.18 8.94 -2.17
C TYR A 528 27.36 10.11 -1.21
N ASN A 529 27.96 11.18 -1.70
CA ASN A 529 28.11 12.41 -0.94
C ASN A 529 26.96 13.39 -1.25
N THR A 530 25.83 13.20 -0.57
CA THR A 530 24.61 13.96 -0.80
C THR A 530 24.75 15.46 -0.45
N ASP A 531 25.67 15.83 0.44
CA ASP A 531 26.00 17.23 0.73
C ASP A 531 26.73 17.91 -0.43
N LYS A 532 27.65 17.19 -1.10
CA LYS A 532 28.32 17.68 -2.31
C LYS A 532 27.32 17.84 -3.45
N GLU A 533 26.46 16.86 -3.64
CA GLU A 533 25.39 16.93 -4.63
C GLU A 533 24.44 18.10 -4.38
N TRP A 534 24.08 18.36 -3.12
CA TRP A 534 23.27 19.51 -2.76
C TRP A 534 23.94 20.85 -3.11
N LYS A 535 25.23 20.96 -2.86
CA LYS A 535 26.00 22.17 -3.23
C LYS A 535 26.04 22.35 -4.76
N GLU A 536 26.19 21.28 -5.51
CA GLU A 536 26.18 21.32 -6.98
C GLU A 536 24.77 21.67 -7.50
N ILE A 537 23.71 21.12 -6.92
CA ILE A 537 22.32 21.51 -7.23
C ILE A 537 22.11 22.99 -7.02
N GLN A 538 22.56 23.54 -5.86
CA GLN A 538 22.48 24.96 -5.57
C GLN A 538 23.26 25.81 -6.58
N LYS A 539 24.42 25.34 -7.02
CA LYS A 539 25.21 25.99 -8.07
C LYS A 539 24.49 25.97 -9.42
N LEU A 540 23.96 24.82 -9.82
CA LEU A 540 23.18 24.69 -11.05
C LEU A 540 21.93 25.60 -11.05
N TYR A 541 21.25 25.74 -9.91
CA TYR A 541 20.15 26.70 -9.77
C TYR A 541 20.62 28.15 -9.93
N LYS A 542 21.80 28.51 -9.39
CA LYS A 542 22.39 29.85 -9.58
C LYS A 542 22.79 30.12 -11.02
N GLU A 543 23.22 29.08 -11.74
CA GLU A 543 23.59 29.14 -13.16
C GLU A 543 22.38 29.01 -14.10
N GLU A 544 21.15 28.99 -13.56
CA GLU A 544 19.88 28.84 -14.31
C GLU A 544 19.80 27.53 -15.12
N LYS A 545 20.56 26.50 -14.73
CA LYS A 545 20.57 25.16 -15.35
C LYS A 545 19.55 24.23 -14.69
N TYR A 546 18.29 24.64 -14.66
CA TYR A 546 17.22 23.98 -13.93
C TYR A 546 17.01 22.50 -14.30
N PRO A 547 17.01 22.10 -15.58
CA PRO A 547 16.82 20.68 -15.93
C PRO A 547 17.93 19.78 -15.38
N GLN A 548 19.18 20.29 -15.34
CA GLN A 548 20.30 19.58 -14.77
C GLN A 548 20.19 19.50 -13.24
N ALA A 549 19.78 20.60 -12.59
CA ALA A 549 19.54 20.66 -11.16
C ALA A 549 18.45 19.68 -10.73
N ASP A 550 17.34 19.62 -11.45
CA ASP A 550 16.23 18.71 -11.16
C ASP A 550 16.62 17.24 -11.35
N LYS A 551 17.34 16.93 -12.45
CA LYS A 551 17.87 15.60 -12.67
C LYS A 551 18.81 15.17 -11.53
N LEU A 552 19.71 16.05 -11.13
CA LEU A 552 20.63 15.79 -10.02
C LEU A 552 19.88 15.69 -8.68
N GLY A 553 18.81 16.48 -8.49
CA GLY A 553 17.96 16.43 -7.32
C GLY A 553 17.26 15.07 -7.14
N ARG A 554 16.74 14.49 -8.23
CA ARG A 554 16.17 13.12 -8.22
C ARG A 554 17.23 12.08 -7.88
N ILE A 555 18.41 12.16 -8.50
CA ILE A 555 19.54 11.26 -8.20
C ILE A 555 19.92 11.39 -6.70
N ARG A 556 20.03 12.59 -6.18
CA ARG A 556 20.33 12.84 -4.78
C ARG A 556 19.29 12.20 -3.84
N THR A 557 18.01 12.31 -4.15
CA THR A 557 16.94 11.64 -3.36
C THR A 557 17.14 10.14 -3.29
N ILE A 558 17.55 9.49 -4.40
CA ILE A 558 17.86 8.07 -4.44
C ILE A 558 19.09 7.75 -3.61
N HIS A 559 20.14 8.57 -3.72
CA HIS A 559 21.37 8.43 -2.96
C HIS A 559 21.14 8.61 -1.44
N GLU A 560 20.28 9.54 -1.04
CA GLU A 560 19.83 9.69 0.36
C GLU A 560 19.04 8.45 0.80
N GLY A 561 18.12 7.97 -0.03
CA GLY A 561 17.39 6.73 0.20
C GLY A 561 18.34 5.54 0.37
N ALA A 562 19.35 5.40 -0.48
CA ALA A 562 20.36 4.33 -0.37
C ALA A 562 21.23 4.45 0.89
N ASN A 563 21.62 5.67 1.26
CA ASN A 563 22.36 5.91 2.50
C ASN A 563 21.53 5.57 3.75
N GLN A 564 20.22 5.80 3.70
CA GLN A 564 19.28 5.50 4.77
C GLN A 564 18.91 4.00 4.79
N ALA A 565 18.70 3.42 3.61
CA ALA A 565 18.32 2.02 3.45
C ALA A 565 19.39 1.04 3.95
N LYS A 566 20.68 1.40 3.90
CA LYS A 566 21.74 0.57 4.50
C LYS A 566 21.60 0.38 6.02
N GLU A 567 20.96 1.33 6.72
CA GLU A 567 20.66 1.23 8.14
C GLU A 567 19.35 0.46 8.39
N THR A 568 18.40 0.62 7.49
CA THR A 568 17.08 -0.06 7.55
C THR A 568 17.15 -1.53 7.11
N PHE A 569 18.03 -1.84 6.14
CA PHE A 569 18.23 -3.18 5.59
C PHE A 569 19.69 -3.60 5.62
N PRO A 570 20.33 -3.69 6.80
CA PRO A 570 21.77 -3.94 6.91
C PRO A 570 22.18 -5.27 6.28
N TYR A 571 21.35 -6.30 6.38
CA TYR A 571 21.61 -7.59 5.76
C TYR A 571 21.67 -7.50 4.22
N LEU A 572 20.69 -6.84 3.59
CA LEU A 572 20.67 -6.67 2.13
C LEU A 572 21.86 -5.84 1.65
N PHE A 573 22.22 -4.78 2.39
CA PHE A 573 23.40 -3.98 2.10
C PHE A 573 24.70 -4.82 2.15
N ASN A 574 24.85 -5.66 3.18
CA ASN A 574 26.00 -6.56 3.31
C ASN A 574 26.01 -7.60 2.18
N LYS A 575 24.85 -8.15 1.81
CA LYS A 575 24.72 -9.08 0.69
C LYS A 575 25.13 -8.44 -0.64
N ILE A 576 24.75 -7.19 -0.89
CA ILE A 576 25.19 -6.40 -2.04
C ILE A 576 26.72 -6.26 -2.05
N ALA A 577 27.31 -5.85 -0.94
CA ALA A 577 28.76 -5.70 -0.81
C ALA A 577 29.50 -7.01 -1.14
N ARG A 578 29.01 -8.13 -0.62
CA ARG A 578 29.56 -9.46 -0.87
C ARG A 578 29.35 -9.93 -2.32
N THR A 579 28.20 -9.63 -2.92
CA THR A 579 27.95 -9.95 -4.32
C THR A 579 28.97 -9.23 -5.22
N LEU A 580 29.19 -7.94 -5.01
CA LEU A 580 30.18 -7.15 -5.75
C LEU A 580 31.60 -7.72 -5.56
N GLN A 581 31.95 -8.12 -4.33
CA GLN A 581 33.23 -8.73 -4.03
C GLN A 581 33.40 -10.08 -4.73
N LYS A 582 32.40 -10.98 -4.64
CA LYS A 582 32.40 -12.29 -5.29
C LYS A 582 32.55 -12.17 -6.82
N LEU A 583 31.85 -11.24 -7.43
CA LEU A 583 31.96 -10.97 -8.87
C LEU A 583 33.37 -10.48 -9.25
N LYS A 584 34.01 -9.64 -8.44
CA LYS A 584 35.38 -9.19 -8.65
C LYS A 584 36.40 -10.32 -8.50
N GLU A 585 36.24 -11.13 -7.45
CA GLU A 585 37.16 -12.22 -7.10
C GLU A 585 36.92 -13.49 -7.91
N LYS A 586 35.86 -13.52 -8.72
CA LYS A 586 35.36 -14.70 -9.43
C LYS A 586 35.05 -15.85 -8.46
N ASP A 587 34.57 -15.53 -7.27
CA ASP A 587 34.15 -16.48 -6.27
C ASP A 587 32.77 -17.05 -6.61
N THR A 588 32.69 -18.35 -6.92
CA THR A 588 31.47 -19.06 -7.33
C THR A 588 30.70 -19.70 -6.18
N LEU A 589 31.17 -19.57 -4.94
CA LEU A 589 30.44 -20.07 -3.77
C LEU A 589 29.12 -19.30 -3.59
N LEU A 590 28.03 -20.05 -3.56
CA LEU A 590 26.69 -19.48 -3.49
C LEU A 590 26.34 -18.99 -2.09
N PHE A 591 25.40 -18.07 -2.00
CA PHE A 591 24.85 -17.64 -0.71
C PHE A 591 24.09 -18.77 -0.02
N LEU A 592 24.30 -18.94 1.28
CA LEU A 592 23.62 -19.95 2.07
C LEU A 592 22.13 -19.64 2.20
N SER A 593 21.81 -18.37 2.34
CA SER A 593 20.46 -17.88 2.62
C SER A 593 19.50 -17.86 1.43
N THR A 594 19.96 -18.18 0.21
CA THR A 594 19.07 -18.19 -0.96
C THR A 594 18.00 -19.26 -0.80
N PRO A 595 16.70 -18.91 -0.85
CA PRO A 595 15.61 -19.86 -0.66
C PRO A 595 15.59 -20.93 -1.75
N THR A 596 15.25 -22.17 -1.37
CA THR A 596 15.06 -23.30 -2.30
C THR A 596 13.57 -23.54 -2.62
N HIS A 597 12.68 -23.15 -1.72
CA HIS A 597 11.25 -23.33 -1.82
C HIS A 597 10.50 -22.03 -1.48
N GLU A 598 9.37 -21.82 -2.15
CA GLU A 598 8.49 -20.71 -1.81
C GLU A 598 7.87 -20.88 -0.41
N PRO A 599 7.60 -19.77 0.30
CA PRO A 599 7.96 -18.40 -0.08
C PRO A 599 9.44 -18.05 0.19
N PHE A 600 10.10 -18.66 1.20
CA PHE A 600 11.45 -18.26 1.63
C PHE A 600 12.25 -19.41 2.21
N TYR A 601 11.80 -20.65 2.11
CA TYR A 601 12.35 -21.77 2.85
C TYR A 601 13.57 -22.38 2.18
N ILE A 602 14.41 -22.99 3.01
CA ILE A 602 15.65 -23.64 2.59
C ILE A 602 15.60 -25.10 3.05
N GLU A 603 15.86 -26.01 2.13
CA GLU A 603 16.00 -27.41 2.42
C GLU A 603 17.31 -27.69 3.17
N ALA A 604 17.22 -28.52 4.23
CA ALA A 604 18.35 -28.78 5.11
C ALA A 604 19.56 -29.39 4.38
N GLU A 605 19.32 -30.30 3.46
CA GLU A 605 20.38 -30.96 2.69
C GLU A 605 21.13 -29.96 1.79
N VAL A 606 20.41 -29.04 1.13
CA VAL A 606 21.04 -28.00 0.30
C VAL A 606 21.90 -27.04 1.13
N LEU A 607 21.45 -26.67 2.34
CA LEU A 607 22.27 -25.86 3.24
C LEU A 607 23.57 -26.57 3.60
N VAL A 608 23.48 -27.85 3.99
CA VAL A 608 24.65 -28.63 4.39
C VAL A 608 25.60 -28.82 3.21
N ASP A 609 25.10 -29.11 2.03
CA ASP A 609 25.92 -29.23 0.80
C ASP A 609 26.70 -27.95 0.49
N LYS A 610 26.03 -26.79 0.61
CA LYS A 610 26.73 -25.49 0.44
C LYS A 610 27.82 -25.30 1.52
N LEU A 611 27.56 -25.63 2.78
CA LEU A 611 28.55 -25.54 3.85
C LEU A 611 29.77 -26.45 3.60
N LEU A 612 29.56 -27.65 3.10
CA LEU A 612 30.66 -28.58 2.73
C LEU A 612 31.47 -28.01 1.55
N GLN A 613 30.84 -27.33 0.59
CA GLN A 613 31.55 -26.65 -0.49
C GLN A 613 32.44 -25.51 0.03
N TYR A 614 31.94 -24.71 1.01
CA TYR A 614 32.76 -23.69 1.66
C TYR A 614 33.99 -24.31 2.35
N GLU A 615 33.80 -25.42 3.09
CA GLU A 615 34.92 -26.14 3.75
C GLU A 615 35.91 -26.73 2.73
N ALA A 616 35.42 -27.31 1.63
CA ALA A 616 36.26 -27.88 0.58
C ALA A 616 37.17 -26.82 -0.09
N GLN A 617 36.73 -25.58 -0.12
CA GLN A 617 37.53 -24.45 -0.61
C GLN A 617 38.34 -23.74 0.48
N GLY A 618 38.29 -24.21 1.72
CA GLY A 618 38.96 -23.59 2.86
C GLY A 618 38.43 -22.19 3.23
N LYS A 619 37.18 -21.88 2.85
CA LYS A 619 36.54 -20.59 3.14
C LYS A 619 35.53 -20.73 4.26
N ALA A 620 35.46 -19.71 5.11
CA ALA A 620 34.39 -19.61 6.13
C ALA A 620 33.16 -18.93 5.52
N PRO A 621 31.95 -19.41 5.80
CA PRO A 621 30.73 -18.72 5.41
C PRO A 621 30.58 -17.38 6.16
N ASP A 622 29.86 -16.45 5.53
CA ASP A 622 29.46 -15.25 6.23
C ASP A 622 28.46 -15.55 7.34
N LEU A 623 28.69 -14.98 8.52
CA LEU A 623 27.87 -15.27 9.69
C LEU A 623 26.42 -14.76 9.52
N ASP A 624 26.22 -13.58 8.91
CA ASP A 624 24.89 -13.02 8.64
C ASP A 624 24.12 -13.91 7.67
N ASP A 625 24.79 -14.35 6.61
CA ASP A 625 24.21 -15.22 5.60
C ASP A 625 23.85 -16.60 6.15
N LEU A 626 24.70 -17.15 7.02
CA LEU A 626 24.45 -18.42 7.72
C LEU A 626 23.25 -18.31 8.67
N ILE A 627 23.14 -17.22 9.41
CA ILE A 627 22.01 -17.01 10.33
C ILE A 627 20.71 -16.88 9.58
N VAL A 628 20.66 -16.09 8.50
CA VAL A 628 19.45 -16.00 7.68
C VAL A 628 19.11 -17.33 7.03
N ALA A 629 20.12 -18.11 6.63
CA ALA A 629 19.88 -19.47 6.14
C ALA A 629 19.23 -20.37 7.19
N CYS A 630 19.74 -20.33 8.45
CA CYS A 630 19.12 -21.04 9.56
C CYS A 630 17.70 -20.55 9.86
N ASN A 631 17.44 -19.25 9.79
CA ASN A 631 16.11 -18.68 9.98
C ASN A 631 15.09 -19.19 8.95
N ARG A 632 15.54 -19.54 7.76
CA ARG A 632 14.72 -20.03 6.65
C ARG A 632 14.68 -21.55 6.53
N LEU A 633 15.42 -22.27 7.37
CA LEU A 633 15.57 -23.71 7.26
C LEU A 633 14.28 -24.47 7.57
N LEU A 634 13.95 -25.47 6.77
CA LEU A 634 12.92 -26.46 7.04
C LEU A 634 13.43 -27.47 8.07
N PHE A 635 13.56 -27.05 9.33
CA PHE A 635 14.19 -27.86 10.39
C PHE A 635 13.31 -29.01 10.88
N TRP A 636 12.05 -29.07 10.52
CA TRP A 636 11.12 -30.16 10.80
C TRP A 636 11.12 -31.25 9.72
N GLU A 637 11.69 -30.98 8.56
CA GLU A 637 11.82 -31.92 7.44
C GLU A 637 13.29 -32.27 7.14
N VAL A 638 14.03 -32.62 8.18
CA VAL A 638 15.46 -32.94 8.04
C VAL A 638 15.64 -34.38 7.58
N SER A 639 16.06 -34.57 6.34
CA SER A 639 16.35 -35.89 5.77
C SER A 639 17.49 -36.62 6.50
N ALA A 640 17.49 -37.96 6.44
CA ALA A 640 18.59 -38.73 6.95
C ALA A 640 19.93 -38.39 6.26
N ALA A 641 19.88 -38.14 4.97
CA ALA A 641 21.04 -37.69 4.17
C ALA A 641 21.60 -36.35 4.65
N ALA A 642 20.73 -35.36 4.96
CA ALA A 642 21.16 -34.08 5.53
C ALA A 642 21.87 -34.28 6.90
N LYS A 643 21.37 -35.15 7.73
CA LYS A 643 21.99 -35.47 9.04
C LYS A 643 23.35 -36.17 8.88
N GLU A 644 23.46 -37.13 7.99
CA GLU A 644 24.73 -37.82 7.69
C GLU A 644 25.78 -36.85 7.14
N LYS A 645 25.40 -35.99 6.17
CA LYS A 645 26.29 -34.97 5.63
C LYS A 645 26.71 -33.97 6.72
N ALA A 646 25.80 -33.55 7.60
CA ALA A 646 26.10 -32.60 8.67
C ALA A 646 27.11 -33.10 9.69
N GLN A 647 27.27 -34.44 9.87
CA GLN A 647 28.34 -35.03 10.67
C GLN A 647 29.74 -34.83 10.08
N GLN A 648 29.82 -34.55 8.78
CA GLN A 648 31.09 -34.33 8.06
C GLN A 648 31.62 -32.89 8.20
N LEU A 649 30.77 -31.96 8.65
CA LEU A 649 31.14 -30.57 8.86
C LEU A 649 32.21 -30.44 9.96
N LYS A 650 33.25 -29.64 9.68
CA LYS A 650 34.41 -29.42 10.56
C LYS A 650 34.56 -27.96 10.99
N GLY A 651 33.86 -27.01 10.33
CA GLY A 651 33.92 -25.59 10.64
C GLY A 651 33.48 -25.29 12.08
N ALA A 652 33.87 -24.16 12.61
CA ALA A 652 33.48 -23.71 13.95
C ALA A 652 31.96 -23.68 14.20
N TYR A 653 31.17 -23.55 13.12
CA TYR A 653 29.71 -23.55 13.12
C TYR A 653 29.10 -24.99 13.16
N ALA A 654 29.90 -26.04 12.90
CA ALA A 654 29.39 -27.40 12.80
C ALA A 654 28.60 -27.85 14.04
N PRO A 655 29.06 -27.61 15.31
CA PRO A 655 28.27 -27.98 16.48
C PRO A 655 26.88 -27.27 16.53
N ALA A 656 26.82 -26.03 16.06
CA ALA A 656 25.57 -25.28 16.05
C ALA A 656 24.59 -25.83 15.00
N ILE A 657 25.07 -26.17 13.80
CA ILE A 657 24.26 -26.80 12.75
C ILE A 657 23.81 -28.20 13.17
N GLN A 658 24.71 -29.03 13.76
CA GLN A 658 24.36 -30.33 14.26
C GLN A 658 23.30 -30.28 15.38
N TYR A 659 23.39 -29.29 16.27
CA TYR A 659 22.36 -29.03 17.28
C TYR A 659 21.01 -28.67 16.61
N TYR A 660 21.05 -27.78 15.65
CA TYR A 660 19.82 -27.29 14.96
C TYR A 660 19.12 -28.43 14.20
N LEU A 661 19.88 -29.31 13.55
CA LEU A 661 19.37 -30.48 12.82
C LEU A 661 19.03 -31.70 13.72
N GLY A 662 19.18 -31.57 15.04
CA GLY A 662 18.78 -32.60 15.98
C GLY A 662 19.75 -33.78 16.09
N LEU A 663 21.03 -33.58 15.76
CA LEU A 663 22.10 -34.57 15.95
C LEU A 663 22.67 -34.53 17.37
N THR A 664 22.51 -33.43 18.08
CA THR A 664 22.93 -33.25 19.46
C THR A 664 22.03 -32.24 20.15
N ASP A 665 21.85 -32.38 21.48
CA ASP A 665 21.13 -31.39 22.31
C ASP A 665 22.09 -30.49 23.11
N LYS A 666 23.42 -30.64 22.92
CA LYS A 666 24.42 -29.85 23.65
C LYS A 666 24.65 -28.51 22.98
N ILE A 667 24.43 -27.43 23.75
CA ILE A 667 24.80 -26.07 23.34
C ILE A 667 26.30 -25.89 23.67
N GLN A 668 27.12 -25.67 22.66
CA GLN A 668 28.56 -25.44 22.77
C GLN A 668 28.85 -23.97 22.49
N LEU A 669 28.88 -23.17 23.55
CA LEU A 669 29.07 -21.71 23.39
C LEU A 669 30.43 -21.39 22.77
N ASN A 670 30.39 -20.59 21.75
CA ASN A 670 31.52 -19.92 21.12
C ASN A 670 31.16 -18.45 20.96
N GLU A 671 31.94 -17.56 21.56
CA GLU A 671 31.64 -16.12 21.54
C GLU A 671 31.56 -15.53 20.12
N ALA A 672 32.39 -15.99 19.20
CA ALA A 672 32.38 -15.56 17.80
C ALA A 672 31.08 -15.98 17.07
N LEU A 673 30.43 -17.07 17.53
CA LEU A 673 29.20 -17.63 16.96
C LEU A 673 27.99 -17.42 17.88
N LEU A 674 28.13 -16.62 18.91
CA LEU A 674 27.05 -16.36 19.86
C LEU A 674 25.76 -15.90 19.20
N PRO A 675 25.77 -15.02 18.18
CA PRO A 675 24.55 -14.65 17.43
C PRO A 675 23.87 -15.86 16.76
N LEU A 676 24.63 -16.75 16.15
CA LEU A 676 24.10 -17.99 15.57
C LEU A 676 23.45 -18.88 16.64
N TRP A 677 24.16 -19.14 17.75
CA TRP A 677 23.61 -19.96 18.82
C TRP A 677 22.35 -19.41 19.43
N THR A 678 22.29 -18.11 19.69
CA THR A 678 21.10 -17.48 20.26
C THR A 678 19.90 -17.56 19.31
N GLN A 679 20.15 -17.49 18.00
CA GLN A 679 19.11 -17.60 17.00
C GLN A 679 18.57 -19.02 16.89
N ILE A 680 19.42 -19.99 16.65
CA ILE A 680 18.97 -21.39 16.44
C ILE A 680 18.32 -21.99 17.67
N THR A 681 18.79 -21.65 18.88
CA THR A 681 18.17 -22.11 20.14
C THR A 681 16.77 -21.55 20.26
N ARG A 682 16.58 -20.24 19.96
CA ARG A 682 15.26 -19.58 20.00
C ARG A 682 14.30 -20.15 18.96
N LEU A 683 14.78 -20.46 17.75
CA LEU A 683 13.95 -21.07 16.70
C LEU A 683 13.54 -22.51 17.08
N LYS A 684 14.46 -23.30 17.60
CA LYS A 684 14.19 -24.69 17.99
C LYS A 684 13.27 -24.78 19.20
N HIS A 685 13.45 -23.91 20.18
CA HIS A 685 12.70 -23.87 21.45
C HIS A 685 12.24 -22.43 21.75
N PRO A 686 11.21 -21.93 21.06
CA PRO A 686 10.85 -20.52 21.10
C PRO A 686 10.34 -20.04 22.47
N ASP A 687 9.81 -20.94 23.29
CA ASP A 687 9.18 -20.63 24.58
C ASP A 687 10.06 -20.94 25.80
N GLU A 688 11.27 -21.44 25.58
CA GLU A 688 12.18 -21.81 26.67
C GLU A 688 13.06 -20.64 27.13
N GLU A 689 13.49 -20.70 28.41
CA GLU A 689 14.51 -19.82 28.96
C GLU A 689 15.91 -20.46 28.83
N PHE A 690 16.85 -19.70 28.23
CA PHE A 690 18.23 -20.16 28.03
C PHE A 690 19.21 -19.51 29.00
N LYS A 691 19.26 -19.99 30.24
CA LYS A 691 20.18 -19.47 31.26
C LYS A 691 21.65 -19.53 30.87
N VAL A 692 22.02 -20.41 29.94
CA VAL A 692 23.38 -20.54 29.40
C VAL A 692 23.90 -19.23 28.79
N PHE A 693 23.03 -18.34 28.34
CA PHE A 693 23.40 -17.04 27.77
C PHE A 693 23.48 -15.88 28.79
N GLU A 694 23.11 -16.13 30.08
CA GLU A 694 23.11 -15.07 31.11
C GLU A 694 24.51 -14.53 31.43
N ASN A 695 25.55 -15.33 31.23
CA ASN A 695 26.94 -14.97 31.51
C ASN A 695 27.72 -14.60 30.23
N THR A 696 27.04 -14.33 29.13
CA THR A 696 27.64 -13.96 27.84
C THR A 696 27.41 -12.51 27.52
N GLN A 697 28.00 -12.00 26.43
CA GLN A 697 27.71 -10.66 25.88
C GLN A 697 26.24 -10.51 25.48
N ALA A 698 25.54 -11.59 25.24
CA ALA A 698 24.11 -11.61 24.90
C ALA A 698 23.17 -11.36 26.10
N LYS A 699 23.68 -11.37 27.36
CA LYS A 699 22.86 -11.19 28.58
C LYS A 699 21.98 -9.95 28.59
N ASN A 700 22.42 -8.88 27.91
CA ASN A 700 21.68 -7.63 27.85
C ASN A 700 20.57 -7.65 26.80
N ILE A 701 20.44 -8.72 26.04
CA ILE A 701 19.39 -8.91 25.04
C ILE A 701 18.38 -9.85 25.68
N LEU A 702 17.38 -9.29 26.35
CA LEU A 702 16.43 -10.06 27.17
C LEU A 702 15.75 -11.20 26.39
N SER A 703 15.47 -11.02 25.11
CA SER A 703 14.89 -12.06 24.26
C SER A 703 15.81 -13.23 23.94
N VAL A 704 17.10 -13.08 24.15
CA VAL A 704 18.07 -14.20 24.03
C VAL A 704 17.90 -15.18 25.16
N VAL A 705 17.80 -14.68 26.40
CA VAL A 705 17.65 -15.50 27.58
C VAL A 705 16.19 -15.96 27.77
N LYS A 706 15.23 -15.03 27.64
CA LYS A 706 13.80 -15.27 27.87
C LYS A 706 13.03 -15.25 26.56
N PRO A 707 11.89 -15.96 26.49
CA PRO A 707 10.98 -15.83 25.34
C PRO A 707 10.58 -14.38 25.12
N PHE A 708 10.28 -14.07 23.87
CA PHE A 708 9.77 -12.76 23.50
C PHE A 708 8.36 -12.57 24.04
N TYR A 709 8.10 -11.49 24.75
CA TYR A 709 6.77 -11.17 25.29
C TYR A 709 6.50 -9.67 25.26
N ILE A 710 5.22 -9.32 25.23
CA ILE A 710 4.73 -7.95 25.42
C ILE A 710 3.90 -7.90 26.71
N ARG A 711 4.21 -6.94 27.57
CA ARG A 711 3.36 -6.52 28.66
C ARG A 711 2.52 -5.34 28.19
N TYR A 712 1.24 -5.35 28.50
CA TYR A 712 0.32 -4.30 28.12
C TYR A 712 -0.62 -3.97 29.30
N GLY A 713 -1.14 -2.74 29.33
CA GLY A 713 -2.06 -2.29 30.34
C GLY A 713 -2.11 -0.77 30.48
N TRP A 714 -2.98 -0.32 31.40
CA TRP A 714 -3.09 1.09 31.77
C TRP A 714 -1.94 1.48 32.69
N GLU A 715 -1.25 2.58 32.37
CA GLU A 715 -0.18 3.15 33.19
C GLU A 715 -0.42 4.64 33.43
N LYS A 716 -0.10 5.10 34.66
CA LYS A 716 -0.14 6.53 34.97
C LYS A 716 1.08 7.21 34.39
N ARG A 717 0.86 8.26 33.60
CA ARG A 717 1.90 9.06 32.97
C ARG A 717 1.78 10.52 33.41
N THR A 718 2.89 11.10 33.85
CA THR A 718 2.97 12.55 34.07
C THR A 718 3.47 13.21 32.80
N TYR A 719 2.67 14.09 32.21
CA TYR A 719 3.02 14.85 31.01
C TYR A 719 3.94 16.02 31.33
N ALA A 720 4.59 16.58 30.30
CA ALA A 720 5.53 17.69 30.47
C ALA A 720 4.90 18.97 31.09
N ASN A 721 3.58 19.12 31.02
CA ASN A 721 2.81 20.19 31.63
C ASN A 721 2.46 19.93 33.11
N GLY A 722 2.90 18.79 33.69
CA GLY A 722 2.63 18.38 35.07
C GLY A 722 1.30 17.65 35.28
N GLU A 723 0.46 17.53 34.26
CA GLU A 723 -0.77 16.74 34.34
C GLU A 723 -0.48 15.23 34.44
N VAL A 724 -1.28 14.53 35.24
CA VAL A 724 -1.22 13.07 35.36
C VAL A 724 -2.39 12.48 34.62
N GLY A 725 -2.14 11.75 33.56
CA GLY A 725 -3.13 10.99 32.81
C GLY A 725 -2.89 9.49 32.88
N GLU A 726 -3.87 8.71 32.45
CA GLU A 726 -3.73 7.27 32.24
C GLU A 726 -3.57 7.01 30.75
N GLU A 727 -2.52 6.26 30.38
CA GLU A 727 -2.24 5.87 29.01
C GLU A 727 -2.15 4.35 28.92
N PHE A 728 -2.78 3.77 27.89
CA PHE A 728 -2.62 2.35 27.62
C PHE A 728 -1.32 2.11 26.87
N THR A 729 -0.47 1.24 27.41
CA THR A 729 0.88 1.05 26.91
C THR A 729 1.14 -0.41 26.57
N TYR A 730 2.01 -0.64 25.58
CA TYR A 730 2.58 -1.91 25.25
C TYR A 730 4.09 -1.87 25.49
N HIS A 731 4.59 -2.68 26.38
CA HIS A 731 6.01 -2.79 26.69
C HIS A 731 6.55 -4.13 26.18
N CYS A 732 7.35 -4.04 25.15
CA CYS A 732 8.07 -5.17 24.63
C CYS A 732 9.37 -5.40 25.41
N ASN A 733 9.68 -6.63 25.78
CA ASN A 733 10.97 -6.96 26.43
C ASN A 733 12.18 -6.81 25.49
N HIS A 734 11.91 -6.49 24.21
CA HIS A 734 12.92 -6.15 23.23
C HIS A 734 13.21 -4.64 23.17
N TYR A 735 12.43 -3.81 23.85
CA TYR A 735 12.61 -2.37 23.79
C TYR A 735 13.88 -1.99 24.55
N TYR A 736 15.01 -2.05 23.85
CA TYR A 736 16.25 -1.51 24.35
C TYR A 736 16.32 -0.03 23.93
N LYS A 737 16.27 0.89 24.90
CA LYS A 737 16.69 2.28 24.67
C LYS A 737 18.12 2.23 24.17
N TYR A 738 18.33 2.56 22.91
CA TYR A 738 19.65 2.69 22.32
C TYR A 738 20.50 3.63 23.16
N GLY A 739 21.37 3.09 24.00
CA GLY A 739 22.58 3.77 24.39
C GLY A 739 23.45 3.91 23.15
N LYS A 740 24.26 4.95 23.08
CA LYS A 740 25.16 5.31 21.96
C LYS A 740 26.20 4.24 21.56
N ASP A 741 25.97 2.97 21.88
CA ASP A 741 26.92 1.90 21.63
C ASP A 741 26.70 1.33 20.21
N LYS A 742 27.50 1.84 19.28
CA LYS A 742 27.53 1.43 17.85
C LYS A 742 28.26 0.09 17.62
N SER A 743 28.73 -0.59 18.66
CA SER A 743 29.56 -1.81 18.56
C SER A 743 28.76 -3.12 18.46
N ARG A 744 27.42 -3.07 18.42
CA ARG A 744 26.62 -4.29 18.40
C ARG A 744 26.61 -4.95 17.02
N PRO A 745 26.76 -6.26 16.95
CA PRO A 745 26.59 -6.99 15.69
C PRO A 745 25.20 -6.71 15.10
N ALA A 746 25.14 -6.42 13.80
CA ALA A 746 23.90 -6.13 13.07
C ALA A 746 22.82 -7.24 13.22
N LEU A 747 23.25 -8.46 13.56
CA LEU A 747 22.42 -9.64 13.72
C LEU A 747 21.47 -9.63 14.90
N TYR A 748 21.79 -8.93 15.99
CA TYR A 748 20.83 -8.74 17.05
C TYR A 748 19.68 -7.81 16.67
N ASN A 749 19.81 -7.11 15.52
CA ASN A 749 18.78 -6.24 14.99
C ASN A 749 17.59 -6.99 14.38
N TYR A 750 17.72 -8.26 14.01
CA TYR A 750 16.59 -9.09 13.57
C TYR A 750 15.54 -9.31 14.67
N TYR A 751 15.91 -9.12 15.91
CA TYR A 751 14.98 -9.12 17.05
C TYR A 751 14.61 -7.71 17.52
N ASN A 752 15.18 -6.69 16.89
CA ASN A 752 15.00 -5.33 17.36
C ASN A 752 13.82 -4.69 16.63
N ALA A 753 12.70 -4.67 17.30
CA ALA A 753 11.47 -4.03 16.84
C ALA A 753 11.60 -2.50 16.58
N ASN A 754 12.75 -1.92 16.89
CA ASN A 754 12.93 -0.45 16.88
C ASN A 754 13.24 0.17 15.53
N GLU A 755 13.51 -0.60 14.50
CA GLU A 755 13.88 -0.03 13.22
C GLU A 755 12.67 0.14 12.29
N GLY A 756 11.86 1.09 12.67
CA GLY A 756 11.03 1.79 11.72
C GLY A 756 9.76 1.08 11.28
N LYS A 757 8.75 1.89 11.07
CA LYS A 757 7.55 1.54 10.30
C LYS A 757 7.98 0.97 8.95
N CYS A 758 7.38 -0.13 8.53
CA CYS A 758 7.43 -0.47 7.12
C CYS A 758 6.60 0.56 6.36
N THR A 759 7.20 1.17 5.37
CA THR A 759 6.56 2.18 4.53
C THR A 759 5.83 1.57 3.33
N SER A 760 6.08 0.28 3.07
CA SER A 760 5.45 -0.48 1.98
C SER A 760 5.23 -1.94 2.36
N ALA A 761 4.29 -2.59 1.66
CA ALA A 761 4.05 -4.03 1.80
C ALA A 761 5.33 -4.85 1.54
N GLN A 762 6.11 -4.46 0.53
CA GLN A 762 7.36 -5.11 0.19
C GLN A 762 8.41 -5.01 1.31
N GLU A 763 8.50 -3.88 1.99
CA GLU A 763 9.40 -3.74 3.13
C GLU A 763 9.02 -4.69 4.26
N ALA A 764 7.72 -4.80 4.56
CA ALA A 764 7.22 -5.74 5.56
C ALA A 764 7.52 -7.19 5.14
N GLU A 765 7.26 -7.53 3.89
CA GLU A 765 7.52 -8.83 3.31
C GLU A 765 9.01 -9.19 3.36
N TYR A 766 9.89 -8.27 2.95
CA TYR A 766 11.33 -8.50 3.00
C TYR A 766 11.82 -8.75 4.43
N LYS A 767 11.40 -7.93 5.39
CA LYS A 767 11.77 -8.10 6.79
C LYS A 767 11.26 -9.43 7.36
N LEU A 768 10.02 -9.82 7.06
CA LEU A 768 9.46 -11.11 7.46
C LEU A 768 10.20 -12.28 6.80
N SER A 769 10.67 -12.12 5.55
CA SER A 769 11.42 -13.16 4.85
C SER A 769 12.76 -13.52 5.50
N LEU A 770 13.34 -12.62 6.31
CA LEU A 770 14.61 -12.86 7.00
C LEU A 770 14.46 -13.80 8.20
N ASN A 771 13.25 -13.91 8.76
CA ASN A 771 12.96 -14.83 9.86
C ASN A 771 11.50 -15.31 9.82
N PRO A 772 11.11 -16.11 8.81
CA PRO A 772 9.72 -16.50 8.59
C PRO A 772 9.13 -17.36 9.70
N HIS A 773 9.97 -18.09 10.47
CA HIS A 773 9.53 -18.90 11.60
C HIS A 773 9.30 -18.12 12.89
N TYR A 774 9.69 -16.84 12.92
CA TYR A 774 9.53 -15.99 14.10
C TYR A 774 9.15 -14.56 13.71
N PRO A 775 7.96 -14.35 13.09
CA PRO A 775 7.53 -13.04 12.62
C PRO A 775 7.20 -12.06 13.75
N ASP A 776 7.04 -12.56 14.97
CA ASP A 776 6.56 -11.82 16.15
C ASP A 776 7.35 -10.56 16.46
N ALA A 777 8.68 -10.58 16.28
CA ALA A 777 9.52 -9.41 16.54
C ALA A 777 9.13 -8.20 15.67
N ILE A 778 8.80 -8.44 14.41
CA ILE A 778 8.37 -7.40 13.48
C ILE A 778 6.95 -6.95 13.79
N LEU A 779 6.04 -7.89 14.04
CA LEU A 779 4.64 -7.59 14.37
C LEU A 779 4.51 -6.77 15.65
N CYS A 780 5.38 -7.04 16.63
CA CYS A 780 5.42 -6.29 17.88
C CYS A 780 5.82 -4.82 17.71
N ALA A 781 6.69 -4.51 16.75
CA ALA A 781 7.03 -3.11 16.45
C ALA A 781 5.78 -2.30 16.08
N TYR A 782 4.87 -2.90 15.37
CA TYR A 782 3.62 -2.26 14.97
C TYR A 782 2.66 -2.02 16.13
N ILE A 783 2.55 -2.97 17.07
CA ILE A 783 1.73 -2.76 18.28
C ILE A 783 2.30 -1.62 19.12
N ALA A 784 3.61 -1.61 19.37
CA ALA A 784 4.25 -0.58 20.19
C ALA A 784 4.08 0.82 19.57
N LEU A 785 4.13 0.92 18.24
CA LEU A 785 3.89 2.16 17.51
C LEU A 785 2.43 2.61 17.60
N TRP A 786 1.49 1.68 17.54
CA TRP A 786 0.05 1.99 17.60
C TRP A 786 -0.36 2.60 18.93
N ALA A 787 0.16 2.09 20.04
CA ALA A 787 -0.12 2.60 21.38
C ALA A 787 0.35 4.05 21.61
N THR A 788 1.34 4.51 20.82
CA THR A 788 1.92 5.85 20.93
C THR A 788 1.35 6.86 19.93
N MET A 789 0.45 6.46 19.02
CA MET A 789 -0.04 7.29 17.94
C MET A 789 -1.52 7.61 18.06
N ASN A 790 -1.81 8.85 18.47
CA ASN A 790 -3.16 9.41 18.51
C ASN A 790 -3.65 9.97 17.16
N GLU A 791 -2.90 9.84 16.08
CA GLU A 791 -3.23 10.46 14.79
C GLU A 791 -3.75 9.42 13.78
N ALA A 792 -5.01 9.63 13.36
CA ALA A 792 -5.75 8.76 12.43
C ALA A 792 -5.06 8.52 11.07
N ASP A 793 -4.19 9.42 10.61
CA ASP A 793 -3.52 9.31 9.30
C ASP A 793 -2.31 8.38 9.29
N GLN A 794 -1.71 8.07 10.46
CA GLN A 794 -0.53 7.19 10.55
C GLN A 794 -0.90 5.71 10.72
N VAL A 795 -2.17 5.44 10.84
CA VAL A 795 -2.75 4.12 11.06
C VAL A 795 -2.88 3.30 9.76
N ARG A 796 -2.44 3.86 8.64
CA ARG A 796 -2.52 3.24 7.31
C ARG A 796 -1.82 1.89 7.20
N ASP A 797 -0.81 1.66 8.03
CA ASP A 797 0.18 0.61 7.75
C ASP A 797 0.04 -0.65 8.61
N MET A 798 -0.98 -0.72 9.48
CA MET A 798 -1.23 -1.92 10.29
C MET A 798 -1.64 -3.15 9.47
N THR A 799 -2.10 -2.95 8.24
CA THR A 799 -2.48 -4.08 7.36
C THR A 799 -1.30 -4.70 6.64
N LEU A 800 -0.23 -3.94 6.38
CA LEU A 800 0.88 -4.38 5.52
C LEU A 800 1.55 -5.67 5.98
N PRO A 801 2.02 -5.80 7.25
CA PRO A 801 2.63 -7.05 7.68
C PRO A 801 1.60 -8.19 7.81
N LEU A 802 0.32 -7.89 8.08
CA LEU A 802 -0.73 -8.89 8.15
C LEU A 802 -1.05 -9.49 6.78
N GLU A 803 -1.04 -8.68 5.72
CA GLU A 803 -1.16 -9.16 4.34
C GLU A 803 -0.03 -10.13 3.98
N ALA A 804 1.22 -9.83 4.37
CA ALA A 804 2.35 -10.71 4.12
C ALA A 804 2.28 -12.00 4.95
N VAL A 805 1.88 -11.89 6.23
CA VAL A 805 1.69 -13.07 7.11
C VAL A 805 0.63 -14.02 6.56
N LEU A 806 -0.48 -13.49 6.04
CA LEU A 806 -1.53 -14.29 5.38
C LEU A 806 -1.05 -14.89 4.06
N ARG A 807 -0.44 -14.07 3.19
CA ARG A 807 0.03 -14.50 1.86
C ARG A 807 1.00 -15.66 1.93
N TYR A 808 1.89 -15.64 2.92
CA TYR A 808 2.96 -16.62 3.05
C TYR A 808 2.69 -17.68 4.12
N ASP A 809 1.48 -17.70 4.68
CA ASP A 809 1.05 -18.63 5.75
C ASP A 809 2.04 -18.67 6.92
N LEU A 810 2.57 -17.49 7.30
CA LEU A 810 3.51 -17.39 8.40
C LEU A 810 2.80 -17.57 9.74
N ARG A 811 3.34 -18.39 10.61
CA ARG A 811 2.74 -18.68 11.91
C ARG A 811 3.24 -17.72 12.96
N VAL A 812 2.31 -17.09 13.69
CA VAL A 812 2.63 -16.20 14.80
C VAL A 812 2.62 -16.97 16.12
N ARG A 813 3.33 -16.41 17.11
CA ARG A 813 3.38 -16.91 18.48
C ARG A 813 2.75 -15.89 19.45
N HIS A 814 3.08 -15.98 20.74
CA HIS A 814 2.45 -15.17 21.79
C HIS A 814 2.26 -13.68 21.45
N SER A 815 3.33 -13.01 21.07
CA SER A 815 3.28 -11.57 20.79
C SER A 815 2.68 -11.23 19.42
N GLY A 816 2.82 -12.11 18.46
CA GLY A 816 2.13 -12.01 17.19
C GLY A 816 0.61 -12.10 17.35
N TRP A 817 0.12 -12.90 18.28
CA TRP A 817 -1.31 -12.98 18.62
C TRP A 817 -1.87 -11.67 19.15
N LEU A 818 -1.07 -10.90 19.91
CA LEU A 818 -1.48 -9.55 20.34
C LEU A 818 -1.69 -8.63 19.14
N TYR A 819 -0.77 -8.71 18.17
CA TYR A 819 -0.91 -7.92 16.94
C TYR A 819 -2.17 -8.33 16.14
N ILE A 820 -2.42 -9.63 15.98
CA ILE A 820 -3.62 -10.14 15.31
C ILE A 820 -4.88 -9.68 16.04
N GLY A 821 -4.91 -9.76 17.38
CA GLY A 821 -6.03 -9.30 18.20
C GLY A 821 -6.26 -7.78 18.11
N ALA A 822 -5.18 -7.01 18.09
CA ALA A 822 -5.24 -5.57 17.87
C ALA A 822 -5.80 -5.23 16.48
N CYS A 823 -5.38 -5.94 15.43
CA CYS A 823 -5.92 -5.81 14.08
C CYS A 823 -7.41 -6.19 14.00
N LEU A 824 -7.84 -7.24 14.72
CA LEU A 824 -9.24 -7.66 14.77
C LEU A 824 -10.15 -6.60 15.35
N LEU A 825 -9.67 -5.83 16.33
CA LEU A 825 -10.43 -4.79 17.02
C LEU A 825 -10.10 -3.38 16.50
N PHE A 826 -9.36 -3.27 15.39
CA PHE A 826 -8.89 -2.03 14.84
C PHE A 826 -10.02 -1.18 14.24
N GLU A 827 -9.81 0.13 14.11
CA GLU A 827 -10.80 1.06 13.59
C GLU A 827 -11.17 0.75 12.13
N LYS A 828 -10.18 0.43 11.30
CA LYS A 828 -10.39 0.20 9.86
C LYS A 828 -10.77 -1.25 9.57
N ARG A 829 -11.86 -1.39 8.82
CA ARG A 829 -12.43 -2.69 8.45
C ARG A 829 -11.47 -3.61 7.70
N PRO A 830 -10.65 -3.16 6.73
CA PRO A 830 -9.70 -4.06 6.05
C PRO A 830 -8.78 -4.82 7.00
N SER A 831 -8.27 -4.14 8.04
CA SER A 831 -7.45 -4.79 9.07
C SER A 831 -8.22 -5.88 9.83
N ARG A 832 -9.50 -5.60 10.18
CA ARG A 832 -10.38 -6.57 10.85
C ARG A 832 -10.70 -7.77 9.96
N ASP A 833 -10.88 -7.55 8.67
CA ASP A 833 -11.19 -8.62 7.72
C ASP A 833 -10.00 -9.58 7.55
N LEU A 834 -8.78 -9.05 7.43
CA LEU A 834 -7.55 -9.86 7.35
C LEU A 834 -7.28 -10.61 8.67
N ALA A 835 -7.47 -9.95 9.82
CA ALA A 835 -7.31 -10.61 11.12
C ALA A 835 -8.33 -11.72 11.33
N TYR A 836 -9.58 -11.51 10.91
CA TYR A 836 -10.61 -12.55 10.92
C TYR A 836 -10.20 -13.76 10.08
N GLU A 837 -9.71 -13.52 8.85
CA GLU A 837 -9.25 -14.58 7.96
C GLU A 837 -8.11 -15.38 8.59
N TYR A 838 -7.11 -14.69 9.15
CA TYR A 838 -5.99 -15.35 9.82
C TYR A 838 -6.43 -16.20 11.03
N ILE A 839 -7.34 -15.69 11.86
CA ILE A 839 -7.89 -16.43 13.02
C ILE A 839 -8.66 -17.67 12.53
N CYS A 840 -9.45 -17.56 11.48
CA CYS A 840 -10.17 -18.71 10.92
C CYS A 840 -9.21 -19.79 10.41
N GLN A 841 -8.10 -19.40 9.73
CA GLN A 841 -7.07 -20.32 9.29
C GLN A 841 -6.35 -20.98 10.48
N ALA A 842 -6.00 -20.20 11.51
CA ALA A 842 -5.35 -20.73 12.70
C ALA A 842 -6.22 -21.72 13.49
N ILE A 843 -7.53 -21.44 13.58
CA ILE A 843 -8.49 -22.36 14.18
C ILE A 843 -8.59 -23.66 13.36
N ALA A 844 -8.61 -23.56 12.03
CA ALA A 844 -8.62 -24.73 11.16
C ALA A 844 -7.35 -25.58 11.27
N ARG A 845 -6.22 -24.95 11.62
CA ARG A 845 -4.94 -25.61 11.88
C ARG A 845 -4.78 -26.10 13.34
N GLU A 846 -5.81 -25.95 14.18
CA GLU A 846 -5.81 -26.33 15.60
C GLU A 846 -4.69 -25.66 16.41
N GLU A 847 -4.32 -24.41 16.07
CA GLU A 847 -3.30 -23.67 16.80
C GLU A 847 -3.76 -23.27 18.22
N ASP A 848 -2.81 -23.16 19.16
CA ASP A 848 -3.12 -22.64 20.50
C ASP A 848 -3.39 -21.14 20.47
N LEU A 849 -4.65 -20.77 20.66
CA LEU A 849 -5.14 -19.39 20.69
C LEU A 849 -5.38 -18.86 22.11
N SER A 850 -4.92 -19.54 23.13
CA SER A 850 -5.16 -19.17 24.55
C SER A 850 -4.69 -17.74 24.84
N TYR A 851 -3.53 -17.37 24.30
CA TYR A 851 -2.97 -16.03 24.48
C TYR A 851 -3.82 -14.93 23.78
N LEU A 852 -4.29 -15.20 22.56
CA LEU A 852 -5.21 -14.31 21.85
C LEU A 852 -6.53 -14.13 22.59
N LYS A 853 -7.13 -15.24 23.07
CA LYS A 853 -8.39 -15.20 23.83
C LYS A 853 -8.26 -14.33 25.09
N THR A 854 -7.16 -14.52 25.82
CA THR A 854 -6.87 -13.74 27.05
C THR A 854 -6.71 -12.25 26.71
N TYR A 855 -5.92 -11.94 25.68
CA TYR A 855 -5.72 -10.56 25.26
C TYR A 855 -7.05 -9.88 24.86
N LEU A 856 -7.84 -10.51 24.00
CA LEU A 856 -9.12 -9.97 23.57
C LEU A 856 -10.06 -9.74 24.77
N ALA A 857 -10.17 -10.72 25.67
CA ALA A 857 -10.98 -10.61 26.86
C ALA A 857 -10.57 -9.40 27.74
N GLN A 858 -9.29 -9.23 27.98
CA GLN A 858 -8.75 -8.16 28.82
C GLN A 858 -8.95 -6.75 28.22
N VAL A 859 -8.57 -6.55 26.94
CA VAL A 859 -8.68 -5.22 26.32
C VAL A 859 -10.12 -4.76 26.12
N LEU A 860 -11.07 -5.71 26.00
CA LEU A 860 -12.50 -5.44 25.98
C LEU A 860 -13.05 -5.14 27.38
N ALA A 861 -12.61 -5.90 28.39
CA ALA A 861 -13.03 -5.70 29.79
C ALA A 861 -12.49 -4.39 30.37
N TRP A 862 -11.32 -3.97 29.94
CA TRP A 862 -10.69 -2.72 30.37
C TRP A 862 -11.17 -1.48 29.59
N ASP A 863 -12.20 -1.61 28.77
CA ASP A 863 -12.77 -0.55 27.89
C ASP A 863 -11.73 0.16 27.01
N TYR A 864 -10.62 -0.55 26.71
CA TYR A 864 -9.55 -0.03 25.84
C TYR A 864 -9.94 -0.14 24.37
N LEU A 865 -10.44 -1.31 23.96
CA LEU A 865 -10.92 -1.53 22.58
C LEU A 865 -12.44 -1.73 22.56
N PRO A 866 -13.13 -1.22 21.51
CA PRO A 866 -14.60 -1.18 21.50
C PRO A 866 -15.23 -2.56 21.32
N ILE A 867 -16.10 -2.95 22.26
CA ILE A 867 -16.92 -4.17 22.21
C ILE A 867 -17.67 -4.35 20.86
N PRO A 868 -18.28 -3.32 20.24
CA PRO A 868 -18.99 -3.50 18.96
C PRO A 868 -18.14 -4.10 17.83
N ARG A 869 -16.83 -3.92 17.84
CA ARG A 869 -15.94 -4.51 16.84
C ARG A 869 -15.77 -6.02 17.03
N PHE A 870 -15.78 -6.47 18.28
CA PHE A 870 -15.78 -7.91 18.57
C PHE A 870 -17.15 -8.56 18.28
N ILE A 871 -18.24 -7.86 18.51
CA ILE A 871 -19.57 -8.32 18.11
C ILE A 871 -19.66 -8.47 16.60
N GLU A 872 -19.09 -7.53 15.82
CA GLU A 872 -18.98 -7.68 14.35
C GLU A 872 -18.28 -8.99 13.94
N PHE A 873 -17.25 -9.40 14.69
CA PHE A 873 -16.58 -10.69 14.49
C PHE A 873 -17.56 -11.87 14.76
N LEU A 874 -18.33 -11.82 15.84
CA LEU A 874 -19.25 -12.87 16.22
C LEU A 874 -20.44 -13.00 15.27
N ASP A 875 -20.90 -11.87 14.70
CA ASP A 875 -22.04 -11.80 13.78
C ASP A 875 -21.73 -12.31 12.37
N ARG A 876 -20.45 -12.62 12.06
CA ARG A 876 -20.08 -13.20 10.76
C ARG A 876 -20.62 -14.63 10.62
N PRO A 877 -20.74 -15.15 9.39
CA PRO A 877 -21.09 -16.54 9.13
C PRO A 877 -19.95 -17.47 9.56
N ASN A 878 -19.84 -17.70 10.86
CA ASN A 878 -18.77 -18.43 11.49
C ASN A 878 -19.01 -19.95 11.47
N THR A 879 -17.92 -20.73 11.29
CA THR A 879 -17.93 -22.18 11.52
C THR A 879 -18.20 -22.50 13.00
N PRO A 880 -18.61 -23.74 13.34
CA PRO A 880 -18.79 -24.12 14.73
C PRO A 880 -17.55 -23.89 15.61
N ALA A 881 -16.36 -24.15 15.08
CA ALA A 881 -15.08 -23.93 15.79
C ALA A 881 -14.81 -22.44 16.06
N VAL A 882 -15.06 -21.56 15.09
CA VAL A 882 -14.92 -20.10 15.25
C VAL A 882 -15.97 -19.56 16.24
N LYS A 883 -17.19 -20.13 16.23
CA LYS A 883 -18.22 -19.80 17.25
C LYS A 883 -17.80 -20.24 18.66
N ALA A 884 -17.18 -21.41 18.78
CA ALA A 884 -16.64 -21.88 20.08
C ALA A 884 -15.54 -20.94 20.59
N PHE A 885 -14.59 -20.56 19.74
CA PHE A 885 -13.56 -19.57 20.08
C PHE A 885 -14.21 -18.25 20.58
N GLY A 886 -15.21 -17.72 19.88
CA GLY A 886 -15.90 -16.51 20.29
C GLY A 886 -16.57 -16.62 21.65
N LYS A 887 -17.24 -17.76 21.96
CA LYS A 887 -17.84 -18.03 23.25
C LYS A 887 -16.82 -18.10 24.37
N GLU A 888 -15.65 -18.70 24.12
CA GLU A 888 -14.56 -18.76 25.09
C GLU A 888 -14.01 -17.37 25.42
N VAL A 889 -13.84 -16.50 24.40
CA VAL A 889 -13.45 -15.11 24.63
C VAL A 889 -14.51 -14.37 25.46
N VAL A 890 -15.81 -14.56 25.20
CA VAL A 890 -16.89 -13.96 25.99
C VAL A 890 -16.85 -14.46 27.44
N ALA A 891 -16.62 -15.76 27.66
CA ALA A 891 -16.50 -16.32 29.02
C ALA A 891 -15.33 -15.69 29.79
N LEU A 892 -14.15 -15.62 29.18
CA LEU A 892 -12.98 -14.95 29.77
C LEU A 892 -13.21 -13.46 30.02
N TYR A 893 -13.89 -12.78 29.12
CA TYR A 893 -14.29 -11.37 29.26
C TYR A 893 -15.18 -11.18 30.50
N LEU A 894 -16.18 -12.04 30.71
CA LEU A 894 -17.05 -11.96 31.87
C LEU A 894 -16.33 -12.17 33.20
N GLU A 895 -15.32 -13.05 33.21
CA GLU A 895 -14.45 -13.23 34.40
C GLU A 895 -13.54 -12.00 34.63
N GLU A 896 -13.02 -11.39 33.56
CA GLU A 896 -12.15 -10.23 33.68
C GLU A 896 -12.93 -8.97 34.11
N VAL A 897 -14.16 -8.78 33.61
CA VAL A 897 -15.03 -7.65 34.01
C VAL A 897 -15.35 -7.68 35.51
N LYS A 898 -15.46 -8.85 36.16
CA LYS A 898 -15.68 -8.94 37.60
C LYS A 898 -14.55 -8.30 38.42
N LYS A 899 -13.38 -8.13 37.85
CA LYS A 899 -12.21 -7.51 38.50
C LYS A 899 -12.15 -5.99 38.32
N GLN A 900 -13.08 -5.43 37.51
CA GLN A 900 -13.09 -4.01 37.20
C GLN A 900 -14.09 -3.26 38.07
N ASP A 901 -13.74 -2.05 38.53
CA ASP A 901 -14.64 -1.17 39.30
C ASP A 901 -15.78 -0.59 38.45
N LYS A 902 -15.58 -0.53 37.14
CA LYS A 902 -16.54 0.05 36.19
C LYS A 902 -16.81 -0.88 35.03
N LEU A 903 -18.07 -1.04 34.66
CA LEU A 903 -18.45 -1.79 33.48
C LEU A 903 -18.03 -1.07 32.20
N PRO A 904 -17.45 -1.80 31.22
CA PRO A 904 -17.07 -1.22 29.93
C PRO A 904 -18.30 -0.81 29.12
N ARG A 905 -18.10 0.12 28.18
CA ARG A 905 -19.18 0.58 27.29
C ARG A 905 -19.69 -0.59 26.46
N ASN A 906 -20.99 -0.64 26.27
CA ASN A 906 -21.68 -1.74 25.55
C ASN A 906 -21.58 -3.14 26.21
N HIS A 907 -21.23 -3.23 27.50
CA HIS A 907 -21.18 -4.50 28.25
C HIS A 907 -22.46 -5.34 28.05
N LYS A 908 -23.67 -4.71 28.12
CA LYS A 908 -24.94 -5.41 27.92
C LYS A 908 -25.03 -6.17 26.59
N LYS A 909 -24.37 -5.70 25.55
CA LYS A 909 -24.34 -6.41 24.26
C LYS A 909 -23.50 -7.68 24.29
N MET A 910 -22.45 -7.72 25.10
CA MET A 910 -21.65 -8.93 25.31
C MET A 910 -22.35 -9.99 26.15
N THR A 911 -23.17 -9.57 27.11
CA THR A 911 -23.93 -10.50 27.96
C THR A 911 -25.17 -11.10 27.29
N SER A 912 -25.56 -10.57 26.13
CA SER A 912 -26.71 -11.11 25.34
C SER A 912 -26.30 -12.16 24.30
N ILE A 913 -24.98 -12.46 24.18
CA ILE A 913 -24.41 -13.46 23.29
C ILE A 913 -24.32 -14.81 24.03
#